data_27577f761d78cf09e1ffce2c1468675c
#
_entry.id   27577f761d78cf09e1ffce2c1468675c
#
_cell.length_a   1.000
_cell.length_b   1.000
_cell.length_c   1.000
_cell.angle_alpha   90.00
_cell.angle_beta   90.00
_cell.angle_gamma   90.00
#
_symmetry.space_group_name_H-M   'P 1'
#
loop_
_entity.id
_entity.type
_entity.pdbx_description
1 polymer ?
#
loop_
_entity_poly.entity_id
_entity_poly.type
_entity_poly.pdbx_seq_one_letter_code
_entity_poly.pdbx_strand_id
1 'polypeptide(L)'
;VEASPQTLERLSFGRVLAALAERASTSLGAERAQRLGPHGGLAAAEALLRRTAEVLEGGELSLGGIEDIRPLLARVREGGLLTGDEILSAAYTLDAVATLRRGIASSNRPALTELASRIGSFDGLLRLVREQLDVDGNVRDDATPKLRDIRRRLGPLRNRIKERLARLLEVHAADVQEPIITLRRERYVIPVKASAQSRVPGLALDRSDSGATVFVEPASVVELNNELALLEMEERDEVRRILLALSRRLAEEPLVDESLEVVAELDVVNAAARLAQDWRLVPPTFDPGGRVRLRGARHPLVERCVPNDVELDQDERLLVVTGPNAGGKTVLLKTVGLAALMAHTGLYVAAEPGESALVPRLDALLADIGDQQSIEASLSTYAGHLLNLKEIVERAGPTTLVLIDELGSGTDPDEGAALSQAILERVLAGGARGVVTTHLAPLKVFASQAEGVVNAAMSFDLAELRPTYRLVVGQPGRSYALAIAERIGLDQALLARATELLGADAGRLEGLLAVLEEQRAALTAERDEARRRTEEATREADRLRRQVAELRAREEELLAEAAARAEELLGETLQQAARLKRAATSRPEQRSRALEELQELRRAARRAARRAEGGERRAAAVEDPFRPGATVEVPAYGARGQVVEDRGDALLVQLGLVKVEVAKRDVRPEAEQPAPARRREPVAAGPVSFERELDVRGARVEEALEAVRDFIAEAQALKVEKVRIVHGKGTGALREAIRQELKGSRAVRSFADAVPYEGGHGVTVVELRA
;
A
#
# COMPACT_ATOMS: atom_id res chain seq x y z
N VAL A 1 7.32 3.07 16.20
CA VAL A 1 8.80 3.01 16.14
C VAL A 1 9.38 4.14 16.96
N GLU A 2 10.27 3.82 17.88
CA GLU A 2 11.02 4.79 18.64
C GLU A 2 12.20 5.30 17.80
N ALA A 3 12.26 6.61 17.60
CA ALA A 3 13.37 7.29 16.93
C ALA A 3 13.63 8.62 17.64
N SER A 4 14.89 8.94 17.90
CA SER A 4 15.25 10.20 18.56
C SER A 4 14.94 11.41 17.66
N PRO A 5 14.67 12.60 18.23
CA PRO A 5 14.49 13.81 17.45
C PRO A 5 15.67 14.08 16.49
N GLN A 6 16.89 13.79 16.91
CA GLN A 6 18.07 13.91 16.08
C GLN A 6 18.05 12.92 14.90
N THR A 7 17.61 11.67 15.11
CA THR A 7 17.45 10.68 14.05
C THR A 7 16.42 11.14 13.02
N LEU A 8 15.28 11.67 13.45
CA LEU A 8 14.23 12.20 12.56
C LEU A 8 14.76 13.38 11.72
N GLU A 9 15.55 14.27 12.33
CA GLU A 9 16.17 15.41 11.64
C GLU A 9 17.20 14.94 10.61
N ARG A 10 18.15 14.06 11.01
CA ARG A 10 19.19 13.51 10.13
C ARG A 10 18.62 12.77 8.92
N LEU A 11 17.49 12.10 9.08
CA LEU A 11 16.74 11.45 7.99
C LEU A 11 15.84 12.44 7.23
N SER A 12 15.80 13.71 7.60
CA SER A 12 14.97 14.74 6.97
C SER A 12 13.46 14.41 7.01
N PHE A 13 13.00 13.66 8.01
CA PHE A 13 11.61 13.22 8.12
C PHE A 13 10.65 14.40 8.27
N GLY A 14 11.04 15.45 8.98
CA GLY A 14 10.27 16.69 9.10
C GLY A 14 9.93 17.34 7.74
N ARG A 15 10.80 17.20 6.72
CA ARG A 15 10.52 17.67 5.35
C ARG A 15 9.43 16.85 4.66
N VAL A 16 9.33 15.56 4.96
CA VAL A 16 8.24 14.70 4.46
C VAL A 16 6.92 15.14 5.09
N LEU A 17 6.91 15.41 6.40
CA LEU A 17 5.72 15.90 7.10
C LEU A 17 5.30 17.30 6.64
N ALA A 18 6.26 18.18 6.34
CA ALA A 18 5.97 19.48 5.75
C ALA A 18 5.32 19.32 4.36
N ALA A 19 5.88 18.48 3.50
CA ALA A 19 5.30 18.19 2.19
C ALA A 19 3.91 17.54 2.29
N LEU A 20 3.66 16.74 3.31
CA LEU A 20 2.33 16.19 3.60
C LEU A 20 1.36 17.30 4.01
N ALA A 21 1.79 18.18 4.93
CA ALA A 21 0.97 19.30 5.42
C ALA A 21 0.60 20.30 4.31
N GLU A 22 1.51 20.57 3.37
CA GLU A 22 1.24 21.41 2.18
C GLU A 22 0.13 20.86 1.28
N ARG A 23 -0.16 19.55 1.36
CA ARG A 23 -1.19 18.87 0.59
C ARG A 23 -2.52 18.74 1.31
N ALA A 24 -2.58 19.12 2.58
CA ALA A 24 -3.83 19.18 3.32
C ALA A 24 -4.72 20.31 2.78
N SER A 25 -6.02 20.09 2.82
CA SER A 25 -7.03 21.03 2.34
C SER A 25 -7.45 22.03 3.42
N THR A 26 -7.25 21.67 4.67
CA THR A 26 -7.65 22.46 5.85
C THR A 26 -6.45 22.75 6.76
N SER A 27 -6.54 23.81 7.56
CA SER A 27 -5.54 24.09 8.61
C SER A 27 -5.49 22.99 9.67
N LEU A 28 -6.64 22.35 9.94
CA LEU A 28 -6.75 21.22 10.87
C LEU A 28 -5.92 20.02 10.40
N GLY A 29 -6.06 19.65 9.13
CA GLY A 29 -5.29 18.57 8.52
C GLY A 29 -3.80 18.89 8.41
N ALA A 30 -3.46 20.13 8.04
CA ALA A 30 -2.07 20.59 7.96
C ALA A 30 -1.36 20.53 9.34
N GLU A 31 -2.00 21.01 10.40
CA GLU A 31 -1.49 20.94 11.76
C GLU A 31 -1.29 19.49 12.22
N ARG A 32 -2.28 18.62 11.94
CA ARG A 32 -2.20 17.20 12.27
C ARG A 32 -1.11 16.48 11.49
N ALA A 33 -0.95 16.79 10.19
CA ALA A 33 0.10 16.22 9.34
C ALA A 33 1.50 16.53 9.88
N GLN A 34 1.74 17.74 10.37
CA GLN A 34 3.02 18.12 10.99
C GLN A 34 3.32 17.39 12.29
N ARG A 35 2.29 16.94 13.01
CA ARG A 35 2.42 16.18 14.26
C ARG A 35 2.41 14.67 14.05
N LEU A 36 2.27 14.22 12.82
CA LEU A 36 2.29 12.79 12.49
C LEU A 36 3.68 12.21 12.80
N GLY A 37 3.74 10.96 13.25
CA GLY A 37 5.01 10.34 13.57
C GLY A 37 4.91 8.82 13.68
N PRO A 38 6.04 8.11 13.73
CA PRO A 38 6.09 6.67 13.76
C PRO A 38 5.69 6.06 15.13
N HIS A 39 5.26 6.89 16.08
CA HIS A 39 4.97 6.49 17.46
C HIS A 39 3.57 5.89 17.67
N GLY A 40 2.68 5.99 16.68
CA GLY A 40 1.28 5.53 16.79
C GLY A 40 1.07 4.02 16.82
N GLY A 41 2.13 3.24 16.68
CA GLY A 41 2.07 1.78 16.58
C GLY A 41 1.67 1.27 15.21
N LEU A 42 1.87 -0.04 14.99
CA LEU A 42 1.65 -0.68 13.70
C LEU A 42 0.18 -0.60 13.24
N ALA A 43 -0.76 -0.78 14.16
CA ALA A 43 -2.19 -0.75 13.84
C ALA A 43 -2.65 0.63 13.31
N ALA A 44 -2.12 1.72 13.87
CA ALA A 44 -2.41 3.08 13.39
C ALA A 44 -1.82 3.33 11.99
N ALA A 45 -0.59 2.88 11.75
CA ALA A 45 0.04 2.95 10.43
C ALA A 45 -0.74 2.16 9.38
N GLU A 46 -1.10 0.90 9.67
CA GLU A 46 -1.91 0.06 8.78
C GLU A 46 -3.30 0.67 8.52
N ALA A 47 -3.92 1.31 9.52
CA ALA A 47 -5.20 1.99 9.33
C ALA A 47 -5.08 3.18 8.36
N LEU A 48 -4.02 3.99 8.49
CA LEU A 48 -3.77 5.10 7.56
C LEU A 48 -3.49 4.58 6.15
N LEU A 49 -2.68 3.53 6.01
CA LEU A 49 -2.39 2.90 4.71
C LEU A 49 -3.67 2.41 4.02
N ARG A 50 -4.55 1.71 4.75
CA ARG A 50 -5.84 1.23 4.20
C ARG A 50 -6.74 2.39 3.76
N ARG A 51 -6.87 3.45 4.58
CA ARG A 51 -7.68 4.62 4.26
C ARG A 51 -7.12 5.38 3.05
N THR A 52 -5.79 5.49 2.96
CA THR A 52 -5.11 6.08 1.79
C THR A 52 -5.39 5.31 0.51
N ALA A 53 -5.38 3.96 0.57
CA ALA A 53 -5.74 3.11 -0.55
C ALA A 53 -7.19 3.36 -1.02
N GLU A 54 -8.15 3.46 -0.08
CA GLU A 54 -9.55 3.76 -0.41
C GLU A 54 -9.74 5.13 -1.07
N VAL A 55 -8.91 6.13 -0.72
CA VAL A 55 -8.93 7.44 -1.40
C VAL A 55 -8.32 7.35 -2.79
N LEU A 56 -7.21 6.62 -2.96
CA LEU A 56 -6.57 6.45 -4.27
C LEU A 56 -7.47 5.70 -5.27
N GLU A 57 -8.22 4.71 -4.81
CA GLU A 57 -9.15 3.94 -5.63
C GLU A 57 -10.47 4.67 -5.91
N GLY A 58 -11.02 5.33 -4.90
CA GLY A 58 -12.35 5.92 -4.95
C GLY A 58 -12.40 7.43 -5.19
N GLY A 59 -11.25 8.10 -5.32
CA GLY A 59 -11.11 9.55 -5.47
C GLY A 59 -11.08 10.32 -4.14
N GLU A 60 -10.65 11.57 -4.23
CA GLU A 60 -10.46 12.45 -3.07
C GLU A 60 -11.78 12.76 -2.33
N LEU A 61 -11.65 13.00 -1.02
CA LEU A 61 -12.74 13.47 -0.18
C LEU A 61 -12.91 14.98 -0.36
N SER A 62 -14.16 15.43 -0.48
CA SER A 62 -14.47 16.87 -0.56
C SER A 62 -14.50 17.49 0.83
N LEU A 63 -13.50 18.32 1.14
CA LEU A 63 -13.35 19.02 2.42
C LEU A 63 -13.63 20.54 2.28
N GLY A 64 -14.19 20.97 1.17
CA GLY A 64 -14.54 22.36 0.93
C GLY A 64 -15.57 22.89 1.92
N GLY A 65 -15.39 24.14 2.36
CA GLY A 65 -16.29 24.79 3.32
C GLY A 65 -16.07 24.41 4.79
N ILE A 66 -15.01 23.67 5.09
CA ILE A 66 -14.63 23.32 6.47
C ILE A 66 -13.53 24.28 6.92
N GLU A 67 -13.83 25.11 7.92
CA GLU A 67 -12.91 26.05 8.52
C GLU A 67 -12.52 25.62 9.94
N ASP A 68 -11.43 26.16 10.47
CA ASP A 68 -11.02 25.91 11.86
C ASP A 68 -11.85 26.79 12.82
N ILE A 69 -12.87 26.21 13.38
CA ILE A 69 -13.75 26.89 14.36
C ILE A 69 -13.31 26.73 15.82
N ARG A 70 -12.20 26.02 16.09
CA ARG A 70 -11.67 25.81 17.46
C ARG A 70 -11.40 27.13 18.20
N PRO A 71 -10.85 28.19 17.55
CA PRO A 71 -10.67 29.49 18.22
C PRO A 71 -12.00 30.12 18.65
N LEU A 72 -13.07 29.99 17.85
CA LEU A 72 -14.40 30.49 18.20
C LEU A 72 -14.99 29.76 19.41
N LEU A 73 -14.86 28.41 19.42
CA LEU A 73 -15.32 27.57 20.53
C LEU A 73 -14.55 27.89 21.83
N ALA A 74 -13.23 28.04 21.75
CA ALA A 74 -12.40 28.41 22.90
C ALA A 74 -12.83 29.76 23.51
N ARG A 75 -13.01 30.77 22.66
CA ARG A 75 -13.48 32.10 23.10
C ARG A 75 -14.84 32.02 23.83
N VAL A 76 -15.78 31.21 23.36
CA VAL A 76 -17.07 31.06 24.04
C VAL A 76 -16.94 30.32 25.36
N ARG A 77 -16.10 29.29 25.44
CA ARG A 77 -15.83 28.54 26.69
C ARG A 77 -15.18 29.40 27.74
N GLU A 78 -14.43 30.43 27.34
CA GLU A 78 -13.87 31.47 28.21
C GLU A 78 -14.89 32.59 28.58
N GLY A 79 -16.13 32.47 28.14
CA GLY A 79 -17.20 33.42 28.44
C GLY A 79 -17.39 34.54 27.41
N GLY A 80 -16.72 34.44 26.25
CA GLY A 80 -16.90 35.38 25.14
C GLY A 80 -18.21 35.19 24.40
N LEU A 81 -18.53 36.16 23.54
CA LEU A 81 -19.71 36.18 22.67
C LEU A 81 -19.27 36.11 21.20
N LEU A 82 -19.98 35.32 20.40
CA LEU A 82 -19.81 35.29 18.95
C LEU A 82 -20.79 36.29 18.28
N THR A 83 -20.33 36.87 17.19
CA THR A 83 -21.22 37.62 16.27
C THR A 83 -22.11 36.65 15.48
N GLY A 84 -23.13 37.15 14.83
CA GLY A 84 -23.99 36.31 13.98
C GLY A 84 -23.21 35.67 12.81
N ASP A 85 -22.30 36.41 12.17
CA ASP A 85 -21.43 35.92 11.08
C ASP A 85 -20.53 34.80 11.56
N GLU A 86 -19.94 34.90 12.76
CA GLU A 86 -19.09 33.86 13.34
C GLU A 86 -19.89 32.59 13.66
N ILE A 87 -21.14 32.75 14.14
CA ILE A 87 -22.06 31.61 14.38
C ILE A 87 -22.44 30.93 13.06
N LEU A 88 -22.71 31.72 12.00
CA LEU A 88 -23.02 31.19 10.67
C LEU A 88 -21.79 30.45 10.07
N SER A 89 -20.58 31.03 10.15
CA SER A 89 -19.37 30.37 9.68
C SER A 89 -19.17 29.02 10.38
N ALA A 90 -19.35 28.98 11.70
CA ALA A 90 -19.27 27.73 12.45
C ALA A 90 -20.38 26.75 12.06
N ALA A 91 -21.59 27.21 11.85
CA ALA A 91 -22.71 26.38 11.40
C ALA A 91 -22.47 25.82 9.98
N TYR A 92 -21.96 26.62 9.05
CA TYR A 92 -21.61 26.16 7.70
C TYR A 92 -20.49 25.09 7.74
N THR A 93 -19.48 25.28 8.58
CA THR A 93 -18.46 24.27 8.82
C THR A 93 -19.07 22.95 9.31
N LEU A 94 -19.97 22.98 10.30
CA LEU A 94 -20.61 21.77 10.82
C LEU A 94 -21.55 21.11 9.80
N ASP A 95 -22.21 21.89 8.94
CA ASP A 95 -23.04 21.36 7.84
C ASP A 95 -22.17 20.67 6.76
N ALA A 96 -21.01 21.28 6.44
CA ALA A 96 -20.01 20.67 5.55
C ALA A 96 -19.45 19.36 6.13
N VAL A 97 -19.12 19.32 7.42
CA VAL A 97 -18.68 18.12 8.14
C VAL A 97 -19.74 17.02 8.12
N ALA A 98 -20.99 17.37 8.37
CA ALA A 98 -22.11 16.41 8.29
C ALA A 98 -22.33 15.91 6.85
N THR A 99 -22.11 16.75 5.85
CA THR A 99 -22.21 16.40 4.43
C THR A 99 -21.07 15.45 4.03
N LEU A 100 -19.84 15.71 4.47
CA LEU A 100 -18.70 14.81 4.29
C LEU A 100 -18.99 13.42 4.85
N ARG A 101 -19.50 13.33 6.10
CA ARG A 101 -19.91 12.06 6.71
C ARG A 101 -20.91 11.30 5.84
N ARG A 102 -21.97 11.98 5.36
CA ARG A 102 -23.00 11.36 4.49
C ARG A 102 -22.40 10.88 3.17
N GLY A 103 -21.52 11.66 2.56
CA GLY A 103 -20.82 11.31 1.33
C GLY A 103 -19.96 10.06 1.48
N ILE A 104 -19.20 9.96 2.57
CA ILE A 104 -18.37 8.77 2.87
C ILE A 104 -19.27 7.56 3.14
N ALA A 105 -20.32 7.70 3.95
CA ALA A 105 -21.24 6.61 4.29
C ALA A 105 -21.97 6.02 3.07
N SER A 106 -22.19 6.80 2.02
CA SER A 106 -22.79 6.35 0.76
C SER A 106 -21.79 5.72 -0.21
N SER A 107 -20.49 5.76 0.09
CA SER A 107 -19.42 5.18 -0.72
C SER A 107 -19.06 3.79 -0.24
N ASN A 108 -18.51 2.95 -1.14
CA ASN A 108 -18.01 1.62 -0.77
C ASN A 108 -16.57 1.70 -0.22
N ARG A 109 -16.39 2.39 0.93
CA ARG A 109 -15.09 2.68 1.56
C ARG A 109 -15.16 2.36 3.06
N PRO A 110 -15.01 1.09 3.44
CA PRO A 110 -15.26 0.65 4.83
C PRO A 110 -14.35 1.30 5.87
N ALA A 111 -13.03 1.46 5.59
CA ALA A 111 -12.11 2.05 6.55
C ALA A 111 -12.33 3.56 6.75
N LEU A 112 -12.75 4.27 5.70
CA LEU A 112 -13.16 5.68 5.80
C LEU A 112 -14.52 5.81 6.47
N THR A 113 -15.45 4.90 6.21
CA THR A 113 -16.79 4.88 6.84
C THR A 113 -16.68 4.63 8.35
N GLU A 114 -15.81 3.71 8.77
CA GLU A 114 -15.51 3.49 10.18
C GLU A 114 -15.04 4.77 10.87
N LEU A 115 -14.06 5.48 10.28
CA LEU A 115 -13.57 6.74 10.81
C LEU A 115 -14.65 7.83 10.83
N ALA A 116 -15.36 8.02 9.72
CA ALA A 116 -16.39 9.03 9.58
C ALA A 116 -17.62 8.78 10.49
N SER A 117 -17.84 7.55 10.96
CA SER A 117 -18.92 7.21 11.90
C SER A 117 -18.82 7.93 13.24
N ARG A 118 -17.61 8.38 13.61
CA ARG A 118 -17.34 9.17 14.82
C ARG A 118 -17.75 10.64 14.70
N ILE A 119 -18.07 11.11 13.50
CA ILE A 119 -18.57 12.46 13.27
C ILE A 119 -20.01 12.57 13.81
N GLY A 120 -20.28 13.60 14.59
CA GLY A 120 -21.58 13.88 15.17
C GLY A 120 -22.68 14.24 14.14
N SER A 121 -23.93 14.27 14.60
CA SER A 121 -25.04 14.87 13.87
C SER A 121 -25.37 16.23 14.49
N PHE A 122 -25.37 17.27 13.68
CA PHE A 122 -25.59 18.65 14.11
C PHE A 122 -26.95 19.21 13.66
N ASP A 123 -27.87 18.35 13.19
CA ASP A 123 -29.15 18.77 12.60
C ASP A 123 -29.99 19.67 13.52
N GLY A 124 -29.97 19.38 14.83
CA GLY A 124 -30.69 20.18 15.82
C GLY A 124 -30.11 21.58 15.97
N LEU A 125 -28.81 21.70 16.08
CA LEU A 125 -28.08 22.98 16.16
C LEU A 125 -28.25 23.78 14.85
N LEU A 126 -28.03 23.14 13.71
CA LEU A 126 -28.14 23.79 12.40
C LEU A 126 -29.57 24.32 12.14
N ARG A 127 -30.62 23.60 12.57
CA ARG A 127 -32.00 24.05 12.51
C ARG A 127 -32.20 25.29 13.37
N LEU A 128 -31.72 25.25 14.62
CA LEU A 128 -31.85 26.35 15.57
C LEU A 128 -31.18 27.63 15.03
N VAL A 129 -29.97 27.51 14.47
CA VAL A 129 -29.25 28.64 13.86
C VAL A 129 -30.05 29.22 12.71
N ARG A 130 -30.59 28.41 11.78
CA ARG A 130 -31.40 28.85 10.64
C ARG A 130 -32.73 29.48 11.06
N GLU A 131 -33.32 29.08 12.20
CA GLU A 131 -34.51 29.66 12.76
C GLU A 131 -34.24 31.05 13.38
N GLN A 132 -33.02 31.28 13.89
CA GLN A 132 -32.72 32.50 14.62
C GLN A 132 -31.90 33.52 13.85
N LEU A 133 -31.06 33.09 12.88
CA LEU A 133 -30.25 33.98 12.05
C LEU A 133 -30.70 33.93 10.58
N ASP A 134 -30.54 35.07 9.90
CA ASP A 134 -30.67 35.16 8.44
C ASP A 134 -29.32 34.81 7.76
N VAL A 135 -29.28 34.87 6.42
CA VAL A 135 -28.11 34.55 5.61
C VAL A 135 -26.93 35.54 5.78
N ASP A 136 -27.23 36.74 6.29
CA ASP A 136 -26.24 37.80 6.54
C ASP A 136 -25.80 37.86 8.01
N GLY A 137 -26.16 36.86 8.81
CA GLY A 137 -25.79 36.78 10.23
C GLY A 137 -26.63 37.66 11.15
N ASN A 138 -27.66 38.38 10.66
CA ASN A 138 -28.53 39.17 11.51
C ASN A 138 -29.52 38.28 12.22
N VAL A 139 -29.88 38.65 13.45
CA VAL A 139 -30.94 37.95 14.18
C VAL A 139 -32.28 38.28 13.52
N ARG A 140 -33.01 37.23 13.12
CA ARG A 140 -34.32 37.33 12.43
C ARG A 140 -35.34 38.05 13.29
N ASP A 141 -36.26 38.77 12.65
CA ASP A 141 -37.32 39.52 13.34
C ASP A 141 -38.21 38.62 14.21
N ASP A 142 -38.33 37.37 13.83
CA ASP A 142 -39.18 36.38 14.48
C ASP A 142 -38.41 35.35 15.31
N ALA A 143 -37.10 35.58 15.54
CA ALA A 143 -36.25 34.67 16.30
C ALA A 143 -36.78 34.37 17.70
N THR A 144 -37.38 35.36 18.37
CA THR A 144 -38.14 35.14 19.60
C THR A 144 -39.44 35.94 19.59
N PRO A 145 -40.49 35.52 20.34
CA PRO A 145 -41.72 36.28 20.46
C PRO A 145 -41.48 37.70 21.00
N LYS A 146 -40.52 37.85 21.92
CA LYS A 146 -40.16 39.13 22.52
C LYS A 146 -39.53 40.06 21.48
N LEU A 147 -38.55 39.59 20.70
CA LEU A 147 -37.92 40.41 19.67
C LEU A 147 -38.89 40.84 18.59
N ARG A 148 -39.78 39.94 18.18
CA ARG A 148 -40.87 40.23 17.23
C ARG A 148 -41.75 41.35 17.72
N ASP A 149 -42.16 41.37 19.01
CA ASP A 149 -42.98 42.44 19.58
C ASP A 149 -42.25 43.76 19.62
N ILE A 150 -40.99 43.78 20.08
CA ILE A 150 -40.14 44.96 20.09
C ILE A 150 -40.05 45.58 18.70
N ARG A 151 -39.62 44.81 17.69
CA ARG A 151 -39.44 45.27 16.31
C ARG A 151 -40.73 45.74 15.65
N ARG A 152 -41.85 45.09 15.96
CA ARG A 152 -43.18 45.53 15.52
C ARG A 152 -43.55 46.90 16.07
N ARG A 153 -43.08 47.28 17.26
CA ARG A 153 -43.39 48.58 17.90
C ARG A 153 -42.43 49.68 17.43
N LEU A 154 -41.19 49.36 17.09
CA LEU A 154 -40.17 50.33 16.68
C LEU A 154 -40.52 51.11 15.41
N GLY A 155 -40.97 50.45 14.35
CA GLY A 155 -41.35 51.06 13.08
C GLY A 155 -42.45 52.15 13.22
N PRO A 156 -43.59 51.82 13.78
CA PRO A 156 -44.68 52.79 14.04
C PRO A 156 -44.24 53.93 14.95
N LEU A 157 -43.44 53.67 15.97
CA LEU A 157 -42.93 54.71 16.87
C LEU A 157 -42.00 55.70 16.15
N ARG A 158 -41.07 55.22 15.36
CA ARG A 158 -40.20 56.08 14.50
C ARG A 158 -41.00 56.92 13.52
N ASN A 159 -42.07 56.37 12.94
CA ASN A 159 -42.95 57.11 12.03
C ASN A 159 -43.74 58.20 12.77
N ARG A 160 -44.26 57.90 13.96
CA ARG A 160 -44.93 58.92 14.81
C ARG A 160 -44.01 60.07 15.18
N ILE A 161 -42.74 59.78 15.50
CA ILE A 161 -41.74 60.85 15.80
C ILE A 161 -41.52 61.72 14.55
N LYS A 162 -41.24 61.08 13.41
CA LYS A 162 -41.01 61.77 12.12
C LYS A 162 -42.21 62.64 11.71
N GLU A 163 -43.42 62.11 11.79
CA GLU A 163 -44.64 62.88 11.48
C GLU A 163 -44.84 64.10 12.42
N ARG A 164 -44.49 63.91 13.70
CA ARG A 164 -44.62 65.00 14.67
C ARG A 164 -43.54 66.08 14.43
N LEU A 165 -42.35 65.69 14.10
CA LEU A 165 -41.27 66.61 13.74
C LEU A 165 -41.51 67.29 12.40
N ALA A 166 -42.07 66.63 11.39
CA ALA A 166 -42.42 67.24 10.11
C ALA A 166 -43.47 68.39 10.30
N ARG A 167 -44.49 68.14 11.09
CA ARG A 167 -45.47 69.21 11.45
C ARG A 167 -44.82 70.38 12.16
N LEU A 168 -43.81 70.16 13.05
CA LEU A 168 -43.08 71.20 13.73
C LEU A 168 -42.18 71.98 12.78
N LEU A 169 -41.54 71.34 11.82
CA LEU A 169 -40.77 72.00 10.75
C LEU A 169 -41.60 72.91 9.89
N GLU A 170 -42.86 72.56 9.59
CA GLU A 170 -43.81 73.42 8.89
C GLU A 170 -44.18 74.66 9.75
N VAL A 171 -44.53 74.45 11.04
CA VAL A 171 -44.87 75.54 11.96
C VAL A 171 -43.75 76.52 12.21
N HIS A 172 -42.51 75.99 12.34
CA HIS A 172 -41.31 76.78 12.61
C HIS A 172 -40.39 76.99 11.40
N ALA A 173 -40.96 76.97 10.16
CA ALA A 173 -40.17 77.06 8.94
C ALA A 173 -39.19 78.25 8.89
N ALA A 174 -39.53 79.39 9.49
CA ALA A 174 -38.64 80.55 9.58
C ALA A 174 -37.49 80.42 10.61
N ASP A 175 -37.66 79.54 11.59
CA ASP A 175 -36.76 79.38 12.76
C ASP A 175 -35.75 78.25 12.56
N VAL A 176 -36.05 77.28 11.65
CA VAL A 176 -35.15 76.18 11.33
C VAL A 176 -34.11 76.62 10.30
N GLN A 177 -32.89 76.01 10.38
CA GLN A 177 -31.79 76.25 9.45
C GLN A 177 -32.05 75.55 8.11
N GLU A 178 -32.51 74.32 8.21
CA GLU A 178 -32.89 73.45 7.09
C GLU A 178 -34.11 72.61 7.49
N PRO A 179 -35.09 72.35 6.58
CA PRO A 179 -36.30 71.60 6.92
C PRO A 179 -36.07 70.11 6.89
N ILE A 180 -35.08 69.64 7.69
CA ILE A 180 -34.68 68.21 7.75
C ILE A 180 -34.85 67.67 9.19
N ILE A 181 -35.14 66.41 9.29
CA ILE A 181 -35.14 65.66 10.54
C ILE A 181 -33.79 64.88 10.56
N THR A 182 -33.04 65.07 11.61
CA THR A 182 -31.74 64.38 11.76
C THR A 182 -31.65 63.66 13.09
N LEU A 183 -30.65 62.76 13.23
CA LEU A 183 -30.34 62.07 14.48
C LEU A 183 -29.10 62.72 15.12
N ARG A 184 -29.19 63.00 16.43
CA ARG A 184 -28.08 63.40 17.28
C ARG A 184 -28.17 62.60 18.59
N ARG A 185 -27.07 61.95 18.95
CA ARG A 185 -27.04 61.10 20.15
C ARG A 185 -28.21 60.11 20.22
N GLU A 186 -28.50 59.45 19.09
CA GLU A 186 -29.58 58.46 18.90
C GLU A 186 -30.98 59.06 19.12
N ARG A 187 -31.15 60.39 19.06
CA ARG A 187 -32.44 61.06 19.19
C ARG A 187 -32.82 61.82 17.92
N TYR A 188 -34.08 61.82 17.56
CA TYR A 188 -34.57 62.61 16.46
C TYR A 188 -34.68 64.07 16.88
N VAL A 189 -34.05 64.95 16.15
CA VAL A 189 -33.94 66.38 16.39
C VAL A 189 -34.19 67.21 15.14
N ILE A 190 -34.44 68.50 15.28
CA ILE A 190 -34.50 69.45 14.19
C ILE A 190 -33.40 70.51 14.32
N PRO A 191 -32.75 70.97 13.17
CA PRO A 191 -31.75 72.01 13.19
C PRO A 191 -32.38 73.38 13.25
N VAL A 192 -32.26 74.05 14.39
CA VAL A 192 -32.84 75.40 14.67
C VAL A 192 -31.70 76.44 14.59
N LYS A 193 -31.95 77.62 13.99
CA LYS A 193 -31.05 78.77 14.01
C LYS A 193 -30.71 79.14 15.47
N ALA A 194 -29.46 79.34 15.77
CA ALA A 194 -29.03 79.70 17.15
C ALA A 194 -29.82 80.90 17.68
N SER A 195 -30.14 81.93 16.86
CA SER A 195 -30.93 83.09 17.18
C SER A 195 -32.40 82.81 17.47
N ALA A 196 -32.92 81.67 17.05
CA ALA A 196 -34.30 81.23 17.14
C ALA A 196 -34.52 80.13 18.21
N GLN A 197 -33.51 79.67 18.90
CA GLN A 197 -33.53 78.61 19.88
C GLN A 197 -34.67 78.76 20.94
N SER A 198 -34.91 79.93 21.43
CA SER A 198 -35.94 80.21 22.44
C SER A 198 -37.35 80.12 21.93
N ARG A 199 -37.59 80.11 20.60
CA ARG A 199 -38.90 79.99 19.95
C ARG A 199 -39.33 78.55 19.71
N VAL A 200 -38.40 77.62 19.75
CA VAL A 200 -38.68 76.18 19.63
C VAL A 200 -38.49 75.54 21.01
N PRO A 201 -39.55 75.27 21.76
CA PRO A 201 -39.48 74.63 23.07
C PRO A 201 -38.89 73.23 22.97
N GLY A 202 -37.76 72.99 23.66
CA GLY A 202 -37.10 71.67 23.63
C GLY A 202 -35.71 71.67 24.25
N LEU A 203 -35.03 70.55 24.19
CA LEU A 203 -33.68 70.33 24.69
C LEU A 203 -32.66 70.53 23.56
N ALA A 204 -31.67 71.39 23.76
CA ALA A 204 -30.51 71.49 22.86
C ALA A 204 -29.58 70.33 23.12
N LEU A 205 -29.43 69.41 22.16
CA LEU A 205 -28.58 68.23 22.28
C LEU A 205 -27.21 68.44 21.71
N ASP A 206 -27.09 69.31 20.68
CA ASP A 206 -25.84 69.52 19.97
C ASP A 206 -25.81 70.89 19.26
N ARG A 207 -24.62 71.35 18.82
CA ARG A 207 -24.43 72.55 18.01
C ARG A 207 -23.55 72.26 16.84
N SER A 208 -23.77 72.94 15.69
CA SER A 208 -22.84 72.91 14.56
C SER A 208 -21.48 73.54 14.94
N ASP A 209 -20.41 73.15 14.24
CA ASP A 209 -19.06 73.68 14.48
C ASP A 209 -18.97 75.21 14.36
N SER A 210 -19.81 75.78 13.48
CA SER A 210 -19.91 77.26 13.32
C SER A 210 -20.74 77.93 14.44
N GLY A 211 -21.43 77.13 15.27
CA GLY A 211 -22.35 77.66 16.29
C GLY A 211 -23.67 78.23 15.75
N ALA A 212 -23.85 78.33 14.45
CA ALA A 212 -25.01 78.92 13.79
C ALA A 212 -26.30 78.06 13.88
N THR A 213 -26.14 76.77 14.09
CA THR A 213 -27.25 75.79 14.17
C THR A 213 -27.21 75.10 15.52
N VAL A 214 -28.35 75.00 16.16
CA VAL A 214 -28.58 74.22 17.39
C VAL A 214 -29.50 73.06 17.04
N PHE A 215 -29.07 71.83 17.35
CA PHE A 215 -29.91 70.66 17.19
C PHE A 215 -30.81 70.52 18.42
N VAL A 216 -32.07 70.79 18.23
CA VAL A 216 -33.07 70.83 19.33
C VAL A 216 -33.92 69.55 19.23
N GLU A 217 -34.08 68.88 20.36
CA GLU A 217 -35.09 67.89 20.60
C GLU A 217 -36.36 68.59 21.06
N PRO A 218 -37.41 68.76 20.26
CA PRO A 218 -38.62 69.47 20.68
C PRO A 218 -39.31 68.76 21.82
N ALA A 219 -39.85 69.52 22.78
CA ALA A 219 -40.50 69.00 23.98
C ALA A 219 -41.66 67.99 23.67
N SER A 220 -42.31 68.19 22.53
CA SER A 220 -43.43 67.31 22.09
C SER A 220 -42.96 65.92 21.64
N VAL A 221 -41.68 65.67 21.41
CA VAL A 221 -41.18 64.35 21.01
C VAL A 221 -40.21 63.73 22.03
N VAL A 222 -39.89 64.40 23.14
CA VAL A 222 -39.02 63.90 24.20
C VAL A 222 -39.45 62.53 24.72
N GLU A 223 -40.76 62.42 25.08
CA GLU A 223 -41.30 61.14 25.59
C GLU A 223 -41.22 60.03 24.54
N LEU A 224 -41.51 60.32 23.26
CA LEU A 224 -41.42 59.35 22.16
C LEU A 224 -40.00 58.93 21.88
N ASN A 225 -39.02 59.86 21.91
CA ASN A 225 -37.58 59.56 21.81
C ASN A 225 -37.11 58.73 23.01
N ASN A 226 -37.64 58.96 24.24
CA ASN A 226 -37.32 58.16 25.42
C ASN A 226 -37.88 56.73 25.25
N GLU A 227 -39.13 56.60 24.78
CA GLU A 227 -39.73 55.29 24.50
C GLU A 227 -38.94 54.54 23.40
N LEU A 228 -38.51 55.27 22.34
CA LEU A 228 -37.67 54.71 21.29
C LEU A 228 -36.34 54.18 21.82
N ALA A 229 -35.62 55.01 22.62
CA ALA A 229 -34.35 54.63 23.18
C ALA A 229 -34.46 53.39 24.09
N LEU A 230 -35.55 53.28 24.89
CA LEU A 230 -35.79 52.09 25.72
C LEU A 230 -36.05 50.85 24.87
N LEU A 231 -36.85 50.95 23.81
CA LEU A 231 -37.12 49.82 22.91
C LEU A 231 -35.89 49.40 22.15
N GLU A 232 -35.05 50.34 21.71
CA GLU A 232 -33.77 50.05 21.03
C GLU A 232 -32.77 49.37 21.97
N MET A 233 -32.77 49.76 23.27
CA MET A 233 -31.98 49.09 24.29
C MET A 233 -32.47 47.67 24.55
N GLU A 234 -33.82 47.49 24.70
CA GLU A 234 -34.43 46.17 24.85
C GLU A 234 -34.18 45.27 23.64
N GLU A 235 -34.17 45.84 22.41
CA GLU A 235 -33.81 45.09 21.18
C GLU A 235 -32.38 44.63 21.26
N ARG A 236 -31.41 45.52 21.56
CA ARG A 236 -29.99 45.19 21.67
C ARG A 236 -29.75 44.11 22.73
N ASP A 237 -30.41 44.22 23.88
CA ASP A 237 -30.31 43.21 24.95
C ASP A 237 -30.87 41.87 24.56
N GLU A 238 -32.02 41.87 23.87
CA GLU A 238 -32.63 40.60 23.38
C GLU A 238 -31.79 39.95 22.29
N VAL A 239 -31.29 40.71 21.30
CA VAL A 239 -30.32 40.23 20.28
C VAL A 239 -29.10 39.65 20.93
N ARG A 240 -28.49 40.35 21.90
CA ARG A 240 -27.32 39.87 22.65
C ARG A 240 -27.64 38.57 23.39
N ARG A 241 -28.82 38.46 23.99
CA ARG A 241 -29.28 37.23 24.69
C ARG A 241 -29.37 36.07 23.75
N ILE A 242 -29.94 36.26 22.53
CA ILE A 242 -30.07 35.27 21.50
C ILE A 242 -28.70 34.80 21.03
N LEU A 243 -27.82 35.72 20.67
CA LEU A 243 -26.46 35.39 20.22
C LEU A 243 -25.68 34.66 21.31
N LEU A 244 -25.82 35.06 22.59
CA LEU A 244 -25.16 34.36 23.70
C LEU A 244 -25.66 32.91 23.87
N ALA A 245 -27.00 32.70 23.72
CA ALA A 245 -27.62 31.39 23.79
C ALA A 245 -27.12 30.49 22.65
N LEU A 246 -27.06 31.01 21.41
CA LEU A 246 -26.54 30.31 20.26
C LEU A 246 -25.04 30.00 20.41
N SER A 247 -24.22 30.96 20.87
CA SER A 247 -22.80 30.78 21.12
C SER A 247 -22.55 29.63 22.12
N ARG A 248 -23.25 29.65 23.25
CA ARG A 248 -23.17 28.59 24.26
C ARG A 248 -23.62 27.24 23.71
N ARG A 249 -24.72 27.19 22.98
CA ARG A 249 -25.24 25.94 22.38
C ARG A 249 -24.27 25.35 21.38
N LEU A 250 -23.56 26.20 20.61
CA LEU A 250 -22.50 25.79 19.69
C LEU A 250 -21.30 25.20 20.44
N ALA A 251 -20.82 25.87 21.49
CA ALA A 251 -19.65 25.44 22.26
C ALA A 251 -19.89 24.19 23.13
N GLU A 252 -21.15 23.97 23.52
CA GLU A 252 -21.61 22.83 24.32
C GLU A 252 -22.14 21.67 23.47
N GLU A 253 -22.14 21.81 22.12
CA GLU A 253 -22.65 20.76 21.22
C GLU A 253 -21.77 19.50 21.34
N PRO A 254 -22.37 18.37 21.67
CA PRO A 254 -21.62 17.11 21.76
C PRO A 254 -20.91 16.76 20.45
N LEU A 255 -19.76 16.14 20.56
CA LEU A 255 -18.98 15.61 19.42
C LEU A 255 -18.42 16.66 18.44
N VAL A 256 -18.52 17.97 18.69
CA VAL A 256 -17.92 18.98 17.80
C VAL A 256 -16.40 18.82 17.77
N ASP A 257 -15.76 18.78 18.95
CA ASP A 257 -14.29 18.65 19.04
C ASP A 257 -13.83 17.33 18.40
N GLU A 258 -14.50 16.21 18.71
CA GLU A 258 -14.19 14.90 18.10
C GLU A 258 -14.40 14.92 16.58
N SER A 259 -15.46 15.56 16.10
CA SER A 259 -15.71 15.68 14.66
C SER A 259 -14.63 16.48 13.94
N LEU A 260 -14.11 17.55 14.54
CA LEU A 260 -12.99 18.33 13.98
C LEU A 260 -11.69 17.51 13.96
N GLU A 261 -11.46 16.71 15.00
CA GLU A 261 -10.32 15.77 15.01
C GLU A 261 -10.43 14.71 13.91
N VAL A 262 -11.63 14.14 13.71
CA VAL A 262 -11.88 13.18 12.62
C VAL A 262 -11.69 13.83 11.25
N VAL A 263 -12.14 15.07 11.08
CA VAL A 263 -11.92 15.83 9.84
C VAL A 263 -10.43 16.03 9.59
N ALA A 264 -9.65 16.37 10.61
CA ALA A 264 -8.21 16.49 10.50
C ALA A 264 -7.56 15.14 10.09
N GLU A 265 -8.05 14.00 10.61
CA GLU A 265 -7.60 12.68 10.19
C GLU A 265 -7.95 12.39 8.72
N LEU A 266 -9.17 12.68 8.29
CA LEU A 266 -9.62 12.49 6.92
C LEU A 266 -8.83 13.37 5.94
N ASP A 267 -8.47 14.58 6.32
CA ASP A 267 -7.65 15.47 5.50
C ASP A 267 -6.20 14.99 5.38
N VAL A 268 -5.64 14.43 6.47
CA VAL A 268 -4.33 13.75 6.41
C VAL A 268 -4.36 12.56 5.46
N VAL A 269 -5.46 11.79 5.41
CA VAL A 269 -5.63 10.70 4.44
C VAL A 269 -5.64 11.22 2.99
N ASN A 270 -6.37 12.31 2.72
CA ASN A 270 -6.34 12.97 1.41
C ASN A 270 -4.93 13.46 1.06
N ALA A 271 -4.27 14.13 2.01
CA ALA A 271 -2.90 14.62 1.81
C ALA A 271 -1.91 13.48 1.55
N ALA A 272 -2.04 12.35 2.24
CA ALA A 272 -1.24 11.15 2.01
C ALA A 272 -1.47 10.53 0.63
N ALA A 273 -2.72 10.52 0.17
CA ALA A 273 -3.05 10.05 -1.18
C ALA A 273 -2.44 10.95 -2.27
N ARG A 274 -2.54 12.28 -2.13
CA ARG A 274 -1.91 13.26 -3.04
C ARG A 274 -0.39 13.12 -3.03
N LEU A 275 0.22 12.99 -1.84
CA LEU A 275 1.66 12.78 -1.69
C LEU A 275 2.09 11.50 -2.41
N ALA A 276 1.32 10.42 -2.27
CA ALA A 276 1.59 9.14 -2.92
C ALA A 276 1.54 9.25 -4.46
N GLN A 277 0.59 9.99 -5.01
CA GLN A 277 0.48 10.24 -6.44
C GLN A 277 1.63 11.11 -6.97
N ASP A 278 1.87 12.26 -6.32
CA ASP A 278 2.89 13.24 -6.76
C ASP A 278 4.29 12.64 -6.74
N TRP A 279 4.61 11.92 -5.66
CA TRP A 279 5.93 11.31 -5.48
C TRP A 279 6.01 9.88 -6.05
N ARG A 280 4.93 9.36 -6.64
CA ARG A 280 4.84 7.99 -7.18
C ARG A 280 5.28 6.96 -6.15
N LEU A 281 4.69 7.05 -4.96
CA LEU A 281 4.95 6.14 -3.86
C LEU A 281 4.14 4.85 -4.02
N VAL A 282 4.63 3.77 -3.40
CA VAL A 282 3.96 2.46 -3.39
C VAL A 282 3.58 2.06 -1.96
N PRO A 283 2.51 1.27 -1.77
CA PRO A 283 2.11 0.81 -0.45
C PRO A 283 3.15 -0.14 0.13
N PRO A 284 3.64 0.10 1.37
CA PRO A 284 4.51 -0.83 2.06
C PRO A 284 3.70 -2.00 2.64
N THR A 285 4.35 -3.17 2.73
CA THR A 285 3.85 -4.34 3.45
C THR A 285 4.79 -4.64 4.61
N PHE A 286 4.25 -4.86 5.82
CA PHE A 286 5.05 -5.19 6.99
C PHE A 286 5.36 -6.68 7.04
N ASP A 287 6.64 -7.02 7.05
CA ASP A 287 7.11 -8.40 7.13
C ASP A 287 7.39 -8.82 8.58
N PRO A 288 6.70 -9.84 9.11
CA PRO A 288 6.96 -10.35 10.46
C PRO A 288 8.32 -11.03 10.60
N GLY A 289 8.85 -11.60 9.49
CA GLY A 289 10.16 -12.25 9.44
C GLY A 289 11.33 -11.25 9.42
N GLY A 290 11.02 -9.97 9.34
CA GLY A 290 12.01 -8.89 9.39
C GLY A 290 12.72 -8.62 8.07
N ARG A 291 12.29 -9.19 6.93
CA ARG A 291 12.88 -8.92 5.62
C ARG A 291 12.73 -7.46 5.22
N VAL A 292 13.76 -6.94 4.57
CA VAL A 292 13.74 -5.66 3.87
C VAL A 292 13.79 -5.94 2.38
N ARG A 293 12.82 -5.42 1.64
CA ARG A 293 12.86 -5.45 0.17
C ARG A 293 12.30 -4.14 -0.36
N LEU A 294 13.17 -3.31 -0.86
CA LEU A 294 12.85 -2.02 -1.47
C LEU A 294 13.43 -2.02 -2.88
N ARG A 295 12.63 -2.36 -3.88
CA ARG A 295 13.06 -2.34 -5.28
C ARG A 295 12.87 -0.97 -5.88
N GLY A 296 13.88 -0.52 -6.62
CA GLY A 296 13.89 0.82 -7.17
C GLY A 296 13.75 1.91 -6.11
N ALA A 297 14.28 1.66 -4.89
CA ALA A 297 14.23 2.63 -3.80
C ALA A 297 14.91 3.93 -4.18
N ARG A 298 14.24 5.04 -3.93
CA ARG A 298 14.76 6.39 -4.19
C ARG A 298 14.49 7.31 -3.01
N HIS A 299 15.36 8.28 -2.82
CA HIS A 299 15.15 9.29 -1.79
C HIS A 299 14.13 10.32 -2.27
N PRO A 300 12.92 10.43 -1.67
CA PRO A 300 11.85 11.23 -2.24
C PRO A 300 12.12 12.73 -2.28
N LEU A 301 13.05 13.22 -1.46
CA LEU A 301 13.46 14.62 -1.39
C LEU A 301 14.66 14.97 -2.29
N VAL A 302 15.21 14.01 -3.04
CA VAL A 302 16.33 14.22 -3.95
C VAL A 302 15.83 14.17 -5.39
N GLU A 303 15.94 15.30 -6.10
CA GLU A 303 15.64 15.35 -7.52
C GLU A 303 16.58 14.41 -8.30
N ARG A 304 16.02 13.68 -9.27
CA ARG A 304 16.77 12.72 -10.12
C ARG A 304 17.59 11.69 -9.33
N CYS A 305 17.07 11.25 -8.17
CA CYS A 305 17.67 10.16 -7.43
C CYS A 305 17.73 8.89 -8.29
N VAL A 306 18.90 8.24 -8.36
CA VAL A 306 19.06 6.96 -9.05
C VAL A 306 18.38 5.88 -8.21
N PRO A 307 17.43 5.12 -8.78
CA PRO A 307 16.77 4.03 -8.06
C PRO A 307 17.75 2.90 -7.75
N ASN A 308 17.63 2.30 -6.56
CA ASN A 308 18.44 1.18 -6.12
C ASN A 308 17.61 0.08 -5.49
N ASP A 309 18.01 -1.17 -5.71
CA ASP A 309 17.41 -2.31 -5.05
C ASP A 309 18.12 -2.58 -3.73
N VAL A 310 17.37 -2.56 -2.62
CA VAL A 310 17.86 -2.89 -1.29
C VAL A 310 17.10 -4.09 -0.78
N GLU A 311 17.77 -5.22 -0.68
CA GLU A 311 17.18 -6.47 -0.22
C GLU A 311 18.03 -7.05 0.92
N LEU A 312 17.38 -7.44 2.01
CA LEU A 312 17.91 -8.24 3.11
C LEU A 312 16.91 -9.35 3.39
N ASP A 313 17.29 -10.57 3.11
CA ASP A 313 16.46 -11.74 3.38
C ASP A 313 16.41 -12.07 4.89
N GLN A 314 15.72 -13.15 5.25
CA GLN A 314 15.48 -13.51 6.64
C GLN A 314 16.76 -13.78 7.42
N ASP A 315 17.76 -14.39 6.75
CA ASP A 315 19.07 -14.73 7.33
C ASP A 315 20.09 -13.61 7.19
N GLU A 316 19.81 -12.61 6.35
CA GLU A 316 20.65 -11.45 6.11
C GLU A 316 20.24 -10.31 7.05
N ARG A 317 21.15 -9.81 7.85
CA ARG A 317 20.86 -8.81 8.88
C ARG A 317 21.49 -7.46 8.61
N LEU A 318 22.75 -7.44 8.14
CA LEU A 318 23.49 -6.21 7.88
C LEU A 318 23.91 -6.10 6.41
N LEU A 319 23.63 -4.95 5.81
CA LEU A 319 24.15 -4.55 4.52
C LEU A 319 25.34 -3.61 4.73
N VAL A 320 26.55 -4.07 4.43
CA VAL A 320 27.77 -3.25 4.51
C VAL A 320 28.06 -2.66 3.15
N VAL A 321 27.84 -1.36 3.01
CA VAL A 321 27.96 -0.61 1.76
C VAL A 321 29.33 0.08 1.69
N THR A 322 30.10 -0.24 0.68
CA THR A 322 31.46 0.30 0.48
C THR A 322 31.52 1.16 -0.80
N GLY A 323 32.60 1.90 -0.98
CA GLY A 323 32.80 2.75 -2.17
C GLY A 323 33.24 4.17 -1.83
N PRO A 324 33.44 5.04 -2.84
CA PRO A 324 33.89 6.42 -2.63
C PRO A 324 32.84 7.25 -1.88
N ASN A 325 33.29 8.27 -1.12
CA ASN A 325 32.38 9.12 -0.33
C ASN A 325 31.36 9.87 -1.20
N ALA A 326 31.74 10.31 -2.40
CA ALA A 326 30.83 10.94 -3.35
C ALA A 326 29.86 9.93 -4.06
N GLY A 327 29.93 8.64 -3.76
CA GLY A 327 29.16 7.58 -4.43
C GLY A 327 27.69 7.48 -4.05
N GLY A 328 27.19 8.25 -3.08
CA GLY A 328 25.79 8.23 -2.68
C GLY A 328 25.46 7.27 -1.53
N LYS A 329 26.46 6.77 -0.78
CA LYS A 329 26.30 5.86 0.38
C LYS A 329 25.33 6.42 1.43
N THR A 330 25.57 7.66 1.86
CA THR A 330 24.73 8.37 2.84
C THR A 330 23.29 8.55 2.35
N VAL A 331 23.11 8.83 1.06
CA VAL A 331 21.76 8.97 0.47
C VAL A 331 21.03 7.63 0.48
N LEU A 332 21.71 6.54 0.13
CA LEU A 332 21.13 5.19 0.20
C LEU A 332 20.69 4.84 1.62
N LEU A 333 21.55 5.08 2.61
CA LEU A 333 21.29 4.84 4.02
C LEU A 333 20.09 5.67 4.50
N LYS A 334 20.04 6.98 4.17
CA LYS A 334 18.90 7.83 4.45
C LYS A 334 17.63 7.36 3.74
N THR A 335 17.74 6.82 2.52
CA THR A 335 16.58 6.30 1.78
C THR A 335 15.92 5.13 2.52
N VAL A 336 16.71 4.19 3.02
CA VAL A 336 16.21 3.02 3.78
C VAL A 336 15.56 3.47 5.09
N GLY A 337 16.24 4.34 5.84
CA GLY A 337 15.70 4.88 7.09
C GLY A 337 14.41 5.67 6.90
N LEU A 338 14.36 6.51 5.87
CA LEU A 338 13.18 7.31 5.55
C LEU A 338 12.01 6.42 5.11
N ALA A 339 12.27 5.39 4.29
CA ALA A 339 11.25 4.42 3.90
C ALA A 339 10.65 3.69 5.11
N ALA A 340 11.50 3.28 6.07
CA ALA A 340 11.03 2.67 7.31
C ALA A 340 10.18 3.62 8.15
N LEU A 341 10.61 4.89 8.32
CA LEU A 341 9.83 5.90 9.06
C LEU A 341 8.50 6.21 8.38
N MET A 342 8.49 6.40 7.06
CA MET A 342 7.27 6.64 6.28
C MET A 342 6.28 5.49 6.44
N ALA A 343 6.74 4.24 6.27
CA ALA A 343 5.90 3.06 6.43
C ALA A 343 5.27 2.98 7.84
N HIS A 344 6.08 3.14 8.90
CA HIS A 344 5.59 3.07 10.28
C HIS A 344 4.75 4.29 10.71
N THR A 345 4.75 5.34 9.91
CA THR A 345 3.84 6.46 10.06
C THR A 345 2.52 6.24 9.31
N GLY A 346 2.45 5.22 8.46
CA GLY A 346 1.29 4.93 7.62
C GLY A 346 1.31 5.64 6.27
N LEU A 347 2.48 6.08 5.82
CA LEU A 347 2.69 6.68 4.50
C LEU A 347 3.21 5.63 3.51
N TYR A 348 2.90 5.81 2.24
CA TYR A 348 3.47 5.06 1.14
C TYR A 348 4.96 5.38 1.01
N VAL A 349 5.76 4.47 0.41
CA VAL A 349 7.22 4.58 0.31
C VAL A 349 7.69 4.74 -1.13
N ALA A 350 8.85 5.38 -1.31
CA ALA A 350 9.42 5.65 -2.63
C ALA A 350 10.16 4.43 -3.17
N ALA A 351 9.45 3.54 -3.84
CA ALA A 351 9.95 2.36 -4.53
C ALA A 351 9.37 2.27 -5.95
N GLU A 352 9.70 1.23 -6.69
CA GLU A 352 9.25 1.05 -8.06
C GLU A 352 7.75 0.69 -8.10
N PRO A 353 6.96 1.34 -8.99
CA PRO A 353 5.54 1.04 -9.14
C PRO A 353 5.31 -0.42 -9.57
N GLY A 354 4.32 -1.07 -8.95
CA GLY A 354 3.93 -2.45 -9.26
C GLY A 354 4.68 -3.53 -8.47
N GLU A 355 5.73 -3.17 -7.71
CA GLU A 355 6.41 -4.06 -6.78
C GLU A 355 6.02 -3.72 -5.33
N SER A 356 5.70 -4.73 -4.52
CA SER A 356 5.43 -4.51 -3.10
C SER A 356 6.73 -4.22 -2.36
N ALA A 357 6.79 -3.10 -1.63
CA ALA A 357 7.89 -2.81 -0.71
C ALA A 357 7.67 -3.57 0.60
N LEU A 358 8.60 -4.43 0.99
CA LEU A 358 8.59 -5.10 2.29
C LEU A 358 9.42 -4.31 3.29
N VAL A 359 8.81 -3.97 4.40
CA VAL A 359 9.45 -3.24 5.51
C VAL A 359 9.35 -4.10 6.77
N PRO A 360 10.43 -4.28 7.54
CA PRO A 360 10.39 -5.05 8.77
C PRO A 360 9.50 -4.38 9.82
N ARG A 361 8.91 -5.16 10.71
CA ARG A 361 8.26 -4.60 11.91
C ARG A 361 9.34 -4.14 12.87
N LEU A 362 9.32 -2.86 13.21
CA LEU A 362 10.34 -2.22 14.03
C LEU A 362 9.74 -1.66 15.32
N ASP A 363 10.47 -1.80 16.42
CA ASP A 363 10.22 -1.07 17.67
C ASP A 363 11.12 0.17 17.78
N ALA A 364 12.33 0.10 17.22
CA ALA A 364 13.27 1.22 17.24
C ALA A 364 14.02 1.40 15.90
N LEU A 365 14.35 2.65 15.61
CA LEU A 365 15.27 3.04 14.55
C LEU A 365 16.40 3.88 15.16
N LEU A 366 17.62 3.34 15.11
CA LEU A 366 18.82 3.95 15.67
C LEU A 366 19.74 4.39 14.55
N ALA A 367 20.15 5.64 14.54
CA ALA A 367 20.96 6.16 13.45
C ALA A 367 22.16 6.97 13.95
N ASP A 368 23.34 6.59 13.47
CA ASP A 368 24.55 7.40 13.54
C ASP A 368 24.90 7.90 12.14
N ILE A 369 24.34 9.04 11.78
CA ILE A 369 24.48 9.72 10.48
C ILE A 369 24.89 11.16 10.79
N GLY A 370 26.03 11.61 10.28
CA GLY A 370 26.48 12.98 10.52
C GLY A 370 27.39 13.50 9.42
N ASP A 371 27.34 14.81 9.13
CA ASP A 371 28.32 15.50 8.30
C ASP A 371 29.59 15.74 9.11
N GLN A 372 30.66 15.04 8.76
CA GLN A 372 32.01 15.26 9.32
C GLN A 372 32.64 16.60 8.88
N GLN A 373 31.95 17.41 8.11
CA GLN A 373 32.50 18.60 7.46
C GLN A 373 32.39 19.91 8.29
N SER A 374 31.90 19.90 9.52
CA SER A 374 31.94 21.08 10.35
C SER A 374 33.33 21.23 10.96
N ILE A 375 34.06 22.27 10.56
CA ILE A 375 35.46 22.59 10.87
C ILE A 375 35.70 22.84 12.37
N GLU A 376 34.67 23.05 13.18
CA GLU A 376 34.79 23.47 14.58
C GLU A 376 34.77 22.34 15.63
N ALA A 377 34.71 21.04 15.23
CA ALA A 377 34.35 19.99 16.16
C ALA A 377 35.11 18.66 16.08
N SER A 378 36.39 18.62 15.70
CA SER A 378 37.10 17.36 15.39
C SER A 378 37.19 16.34 16.56
N LEU A 379 37.39 16.75 17.81
CA LEU A 379 37.45 15.83 18.95
C LEU A 379 36.05 15.57 19.56
N SER A 380 35.17 16.57 19.52
CA SER A 380 33.79 16.44 19.99
C SER A 380 32.93 15.64 19.06
N THR A 381 33.25 15.60 17.75
CA THR A 381 32.51 14.82 16.72
C THR A 381 32.75 13.31 16.87
N TYR A 382 34.01 12.87 17.05
CA TYR A 382 34.34 11.46 17.27
C TYR A 382 33.75 10.92 18.58
N ALA A 383 33.83 11.70 19.67
CA ALA A 383 33.19 11.34 20.93
C ALA A 383 31.66 11.25 20.80
N GLY A 384 31.04 12.12 20.01
CA GLY A 384 29.62 12.08 19.68
C GLY A 384 29.22 10.81 18.91
N HIS A 385 30.03 10.42 17.91
CA HIS A 385 29.87 9.15 17.20
C HIS A 385 29.94 7.95 18.14
N LEU A 386 30.95 7.92 19.03
CA LEU A 386 31.10 6.84 20.00
C LEU A 386 29.92 6.75 20.97
N LEU A 387 29.34 7.86 21.38
CA LEU A 387 28.14 7.87 22.22
C LEU A 387 26.92 7.30 21.48
N ASN A 388 26.73 7.68 20.22
CA ASN A 388 25.66 7.12 19.39
C ASN A 388 25.88 5.62 19.16
N LEU A 389 27.11 5.19 18.85
CA LEU A 389 27.48 3.78 18.67
C LEU A 389 27.27 2.99 19.96
N LYS A 390 27.55 3.57 21.13
CA LYS A 390 27.27 2.96 22.44
C LYS A 390 25.76 2.72 22.59
N GLU A 391 24.94 3.73 22.32
CA GLU A 391 23.46 3.57 22.37
C GLU A 391 22.98 2.48 21.41
N ILE A 392 23.52 2.45 20.18
CA ILE A 392 23.20 1.40 19.19
C ILE A 392 23.53 0.02 19.74
N VAL A 393 24.73 -0.17 20.29
CA VAL A 393 25.19 -1.47 20.84
C VAL A 393 24.32 -1.91 22.04
N GLU A 394 23.92 -0.97 22.90
CA GLU A 394 23.09 -1.25 24.07
C GLU A 394 21.64 -1.60 23.72
N ARG A 395 21.10 -1.01 22.65
CA ARG A 395 19.67 -1.11 22.25
C ARG A 395 19.42 -1.97 21.02
N ALA A 396 20.44 -2.46 20.34
CA ALA A 396 20.31 -3.31 19.16
C ALA A 396 19.59 -4.62 19.50
N GLY A 397 18.44 -4.86 18.88
CA GLY A 397 17.60 -6.04 19.09
C GLY A 397 16.92 -6.49 17.79
N PRO A 398 16.18 -7.62 17.81
CA PRO A 398 15.61 -8.21 16.58
C PRO A 398 14.62 -7.30 15.83
N THR A 399 13.99 -6.35 16.52
CA THR A 399 13.04 -5.36 15.97
C THR A 399 13.67 -3.97 15.85
N THR A 400 15.00 -3.89 15.81
CA THR A 400 15.74 -2.63 15.66
C THR A 400 16.34 -2.51 14.26
N LEU A 401 16.13 -1.37 13.60
CA LEU A 401 16.85 -0.98 12.40
C LEU A 401 18.00 -0.05 12.76
N VAL A 402 19.22 -0.43 12.40
CA VAL A 402 20.45 0.31 12.67
C VAL A 402 20.97 0.93 11.38
N LEU A 403 21.30 2.20 11.42
CA LEU A 403 21.86 2.96 10.30
C LEU A 403 23.14 3.64 10.74
N ILE A 404 24.28 3.19 10.22
CA ILE A 404 25.60 3.76 10.59
C ILE A 404 26.30 4.26 9.34
N ASP A 405 26.61 5.53 9.30
CA ASP A 405 27.36 6.14 8.20
C ASP A 405 28.84 6.29 8.56
N GLU A 406 29.71 5.98 7.60
CA GLU A 406 31.18 6.08 7.71
C GLU A 406 31.79 5.42 8.97
N LEU A 407 31.33 4.20 9.28
CA LEU A 407 31.77 3.48 10.47
C LEU A 407 33.30 3.30 10.47
N GLY A 408 33.93 3.69 11.57
CA GLY A 408 35.38 3.62 11.82
C GLY A 408 36.19 4.80 11.29
N SER A 409 35.52 5.87 10.83
CA SER A 409 36.20 7.12 10.45
C SER A 409 36.57 7.98 11.67
N GLY A 410 37.56 8.87 11.51
CA GLY A 410 37.93 9.85 12.52
C GLY A 410 38.95 9.40 13.58
N THR A 411 39.53 8.21 13.44
CA THR A 411 40.60 7.67 14.30
C THR A 411 41.65 6.96 13.47
N ASP A 412 42.65 6.34 14.12
CA ASP A 412 43.62 5.48 13.47
C ASP A 412 42.87 4.36 12.71
N PRO A 413 43.24 4.07 11.43
CA PRO A 413 42.54 3.10 10.59
C PRO A 413 42.46 1.70 11.16
N ASP A 414 43.52 1.23 11.83
CA ASP A 414 43.58 -0.13 12.39
C ASP A 414 42.74 -0.23 13.67
N GLU A 415 42.84 0.78 14.56
CA GLU A 415 42.00 0.87 15.76
C GLU A 415 40.52 1.05 15.37
N GLY A 416 40.26 1.93 14.41
CA GLY A 416 38.91 2.16 13.88
C GLY A 416 38.29 0.90 13.27
N ALA A 417 39.04 0.13 12.53
CA ALA A 417 38.59 -1.12 11.93
C ALA A 417 38.27 -2.18 13.00
N ALA A 418 39.18 -2.36 13.99
CA ALA A 418 38.99 -3.34 15.05
C ALA A 418 37.78 -3.03 15.92
N LEU A 419 37.63 -1.77 16.34
CA LEU A 419 36.48 -1.33 17.11
C LEU A 419 35.17 -1.48 16.32
N SER A 420 35.18 -1.11 15.05
CA SER A 420 34.01 -1.20 14.16
C SER A 420 33.59 -2.65 13.96
N GLN A 421 34.52 -3.57 13.76
CA GLN A 421 34.21 -4.98 13.65
C GLN A 421 33.54 -5.50 14.93
N ALA A 422 34.11 -5.19 16.10
CA ALA A 422 33.54 -5.60 17.39
C ALA A 422 32.10 -5.04 17.61
N ILE A 423 31.84 -3.80 17.17
CA ILE A 423 30.51 -3.20 17.18
C ILE A 423 29.56 -3.97 16.28
N LEU A 424 29.94 -4.27 15.03
CA LEU A 424 29.10 -5.02 14.09
C LEU A 424 28.80 -6.44 14.60
N GLU A 425 29.77 -7.15 15.16
CA GLU A 425 29.60 -8.46 15.79
C GLU A 425 28.56 -8.38 16.94
N ARG A 426 28.63 -7.34 17.75
CA ARG A 426 27.69 -7.13 18.85
C ARG A 426 26.27 -6.80 18.36
N VAL A 427 26.14 -5.98 17.32
CA VAL A 427 24.86 -5.65 16.68
C VAL A 427 24.21 -6.90 16.07
N LEU A 428 25.03 -7.73 15.40
CA LEU A 428 24.59 -9.02 14.84
C LEU A 428 24.13 -9.98 15.93
N ALA A 429 24.90 -10.11 17.00
CA ALA A 429 24.54 -10.95 18.16
C ALA A 429 23.23 -10.49 18.83
N GLY A 430 22.94 -9.18 18.81
CA GLY A 430 21.67 -8.62 19.24
C GLY A 430 20.50 -8.93 18.32
N GLY A 431 20.77 -9.42 17.12
CA GLY A 431 19.74 -9.74 16.12
C GLY A 431 19.19 -8.54 15.34
N ALA A 432 19.77 -7.36 15.49
CA ALA A 432 19.34 -6.15 14.77
C ALA A 432 19.61 -6.25 13.26
N ARG A 433 18.84 -5.50 12.49
CA ARG A 433 19.03 -5.33 11.05
C ARG A 433 19.57 -3.94 10.77
N GLY A 434 20.32 -3.77 9.68
CA GLY A 434 20.83 -2.45 9.38
C GLY A 434 21.56 -2.28 8.07
N VAL A 435 21.84 -1.01 7.80
CA VAL A 435 22.71 -0.59 6.71
C VAL A 435 23.88 0.18 7.30
N VAL A 436 25.07 -0.24 6.94
CA VAL A 436 26.32 0.36 7.46
C VAL A 436 27.17 0.76 6.29
N THR A 437 27.69 1.98 6.30
CA THR A 437 28.64 2.42 5.28
C THR A 437 30.04 2.49 5.86
N THR A 438 31.04 2.11 5.07
CA THR A 438 32.44 2.22 5.47
C THR A 438 33.36 2.32 4.24
N HIS A 439 34.55 2.80 4.44
CA HIS A 439 35.64 2.78 3.46
C HIS A 439 36.80 1.88 3.90
N LEU A 440 36.75 1.26 5.10
CA LEU A 440 37.83 0.47 5.68
C LEU A 440 37.89 -0.93 5.06
N ALA A 441 39.09 -1.30 4.57
CA ALA A 441 39.34 -2.60 3.92
C ALA A 441 39.06 -3.81 4.85
N PRO A 442 39.46 -3.82 6.14
CA PRO A 442 39.18 -4.94 7.04
C PRO A 442 37.70 -5.24 7.19
N LEU A 443 36.81 -4.22 7.18
CA LEU A 443 35.39 -4.42 7.29
C LEU A 443 34.77 -5.04 6.02
N LYS A 444 35.36 -4.83 4.85
CA LYS A 444 34.98 -5.53 3.61
C LYS A 444 35.24 -7.04 3.71
N VAL A 445 36.39 -7.41 4.31
CA VAL A 445 36.75 -8.81 4.54
C VAL A 445 35.84 -9.45 5.57
N PHE A 446 35.61 -8.76 6.68
CA PHE A 446 34.65 -9.20 7.70
C PHE A 446 33.28 -9.48 7.09
N ALA A 447 32.73 -8.53 6.31
CA ALA A 447 31.43 -8.68 5.68
C ALA A 447 31.36 -9.82 4.64
N SER A 448 32.50 -10.28 4.11
CA SER A 448 32.55 -11.46 3.21
C SER A 448 32.54 -12.79 3.96
N GLN A 449 32.91 -12.80 5.24
CA GLN A 449 33.09 -14.00 6.05
C GLN A 449 32.01 -14.20 7.12
N ALA A 450 31.43 -13.10 7.60
CA ALA A 450 30.43 -13.14 8.67
C ALA A 450 29.06 -13.60 8.15
N GLU A 451 28.45 -14.56 8.83
CA GLU A 451 27.07 -14.98 8.57
C GLU A 451 26.11 -13.84 8.85
N GLY A 452 25.11 -13.67 8.01
CA GLY A 452 24.11 -12.61 8.14
C GLY A 452 24.56 -11.23 7.70
N VAL A 453 25.76 -11.12 7.09
CA VAL A 453 26.27 -9.86 6.54
C VAL A 453 26.38 -9.93 5.03
N VAL A 454 25.86 -8.92 4.35
CA VAL A 454 25.93 -8.79 2.89
C VAL A 454 26.83 -7.63 2.53
N ASN A 455 27.85 -7.89 1.70
CA ASN A 455 28.65 -6.83 1.09
C ASN A 455 27.88 -6.17 -0.05
N ALA A 456 28.01 -4.85 -0.16
CA ALA A 456 27.55 -4.11 -1.31
C ALA A 456 28.51 -2.96 -1.65
N ALA A 457 28.49 -2.52 -2.88
CA ALA A 457 29.31 -1.41 -3.34
C ALA A 457 28.50 -0.37 -4.11
N MET A 458 28.84 0.89 -3.94
CA MET A 458 28.39 1.94 -4.85
C MET A 458 29.28 1.92 -6.10
N SER A 459 28.66 1.75 -7.27
CA SER A 459 29.34 1.63 -8.56
C SER A 459 29.91 2.98 -9.00
N PHE A 460 31.07 2.92 -9.66
CA PHE A 460 31.78 4.08 -10.18
C PHE A 460 32.17 3.85 -11.63
N ASP A 461 31.92 4.80 -12.49
CA ASP A 461 32.31 4.77 -13.90
C ASP A 461 33.72 5.30 -14.04
N LEU A 462 34.66 4.39 -14.28
CA LEU A 462 36.08 4.73 -14.52
C LEU A 462 36.28 5.43 -15.88
N ALA A 463 35.42 5.19 -16.86
CA ALA A 463 35.54 5.84 -18.17
C ALA A 463 35.17 7.32 -18.11
N GLU A 464 34.20 7.68 -17.32
CA GLU A 464 33.73 9.07 -17.17
C GLU A 464 34.17 9.72 -15.85
N LEU A 465 34.91 9.01 -15.00
CA LEU A 465 35.39 9.45 -13.68
C LEU A 465 34.28 10.02 -12.80
N ARG A 466 33.11 9.39 -12.84
CA ARG A 466 31.95 9.82 -12.07
C ARG A 466 31.23 8.68 -11.37
N PRO A 467 30.62 8.93 -10.22
CA PRO A 467 29.79 7.94 -9.56
C PRO A 467 28.54 7.66 -10.41
N THR A 468 28.13 6.40 -10.49
CA THR A 468 26.87 6.01 -11.15
C THR A 468 25.69 6.04 -10.18
N TYR A 469 25.95 6.16 -8.89
CA TYR A 469 24.97 6.09 -7.79
C TYR A 469 24.17 4.78 -7.75
N ARG A 470 24.67 3.72 -8.38
CA ARG A 470 24.06 2.39 -8.40
C ARG A 470 24.66 1.49 -7.35
N LEU A 471 23.81 0.83 -6.58
CA LEU A 471 24.20 -0.20 -5.62
C LEU A 471 24.40 -1.53 -6.35
N VAL A 472 25.50 -2.19 -6.06
CA VAL A 472 25.79 -3.56 -6.51
C VAL A 472 25.90 -4.42 -5.26
N VAL A 473 24.92 -5.29 -5.04
CA VAL A 473 24.85 -6.17 -3.89
C VAL A 473 25.71 -7.42 -4.13
N GLY A 474 26.34 -7.92 -3.07
CA GLY A 474 27.20 -9.12 -3.11
C GLY A 474 28.63 -8.85 -3.55
N GLN A 475 29.03 -7.61 -3.76
CA GLN A 475 30.38 -7.23 -4.16
C GLN A 475 30.98 -6.22 -3.18
N PRO A 476 32.20 -6.41 -2.68
CA PRO A 476 32.93 -5.38 -1.95
C PRO A 476 33.43 -4.30 -2.91
N GLY A 477 33.30 -3.03 -2.52
CA GLY A 477 33.79 -1.92 -3.35
C GLY A 477 35.29 -1.83 -3.46
N ARG A 478 35.79 -1.50 -4.66
CA ARG A 478 37.18 -1.23 -4.92
C ARG A 478 37.63 0.15 -4.46
N SER A 479 38.93 0.29 -4.18
CA SER A 479 39.54 1.60 -4.02
C SER A 479 39.94 2.12 -5.40
N TYR A 480 39.36 3.22 -5.84
CA TYR A 480 39.61 3.76 -7.19
C TYR A 480 40.72 4.84 -7.22
N ALA A 481 41.35 5.14 -6.09
CA ALA A 481 42.27 6.26 -5.98
C ALA A 481 43.42 6.20 -7.01
N LEU A 482 44.08 5.07 -7.17
CA LEU A 482 45.18 4.91 -8.16
C LEU A 482 44.67 4.94 -9.59
N ALA A 483 43.55 4.29 -9.88
CA ALA A 483 42.92 4.31 -11.21
C ALA A 483 42.47 5.72 -11.63
N ILE A 484 41.90 6.48 -10.68
CA ILE A 484 41.54 7.90 -10.89
C ILE A 484 42.81 8.73 -11.14
N ALA A 485 43.88 8.53 -10.33
CA ALA A 485 45.14 9.27 -10.45
C ALA A 485 45.83 8.99 -11.80
N GLU A 486 45.82 7.76 -12.28
CA GLU A 486 46.33 7.37 -13.58
C GLU A 486 45.56 8.10 -14.71
N ARG A 487 44.24 8.13 -14.61
CA ARG A 487 43.39 8.72 -15.65
C ARG A 487 43.45 10.24 -15.68
N ILE A 488 43.67 10.89 -14.54
CA ILE A 488 43.92 12.34 -14.47
C ILE A 488 45.30 12.71 -15.06
N GLY A 489 46.15 11.70 -15.31
CA GLY A 489 47.45 11.92 -15.90
C GLY A 489 48.57 12.14 -14.88
N LEU A 490 48.47 11.58 -13.70
CA LEU A 490 49.55 11.59 -12.72
C LEU A 490 50.76 10.81 -13.28
N ASP A 491 51.96 11.26 -12.93
CA ASP A 491 53.19 10.66 -13.44
C ASP A 491 53.27 9.15 -13.17
N GLN A 492 53.58 8.36 -14.20
CA GLN A 492 53.64 6.91 -14.15
C GLN A 492 54.68 6.39 -13.11
N ALA A 493 55.81 7.10 -12.94
CA ALA A 493 56.82 6.75 -11.94
C ALA A 493 56.27 6.92 -10.51
N LEU A 494 55.42 7.93 -10.30
CA LEU A 494 54.75 8.21 -9.02
C LEU A 494 53.68 7.14 -8.72
N LEU A 495 52.93 6.73 -9.72
CA LEU A 495 51.93 5.66 -9.61
C LEU A 495 52.58 4.30 -9.34
N ALA A 496 53.68 3.98 -10.04
CA ALA A 496 54.46 2.77 -9.79
C ALA A 496 55.00 2.73 -8.37
N ARG A 497 55.55 3.87 -7.86
CA ARG A 497 56.05 3.96 -6.49
C ARG A 497 54.91 3.86 -5.44
N ALA A 498 53.77 4.46 -5.71
CA ALA A 498 52.60 4.34 -4.82
C ALA A 498 52.11 2.89 -4.74
N THR A 499 52.11 2.17 -5.88
CA THR A 499 51.73 0.75 -5.94
C THR A 499 52.73 -0.11 -5.15
N GLU A 500 54.08 0.16 -5.26
CA GLU A 500 55.07 -0.52 -4.45
C GLU A 500 54.88 -0.27 -2.94
N LEU A 501 54.54 0.95 -2.55
CA LEU A 501 54.36 1.32 -1.16
C LEU A 501 53.10 0.71 -0.52
N LEU A 502 52.08 0.39 -1.32
CA LEU A 502 50.87 -0.31 -0.84
C LEU A 502 51.19 -1.76 -0.39
N GLY A 503 52.36 -2.31 -0.76
CA GLY A 503 52.84 -3.62 -0.34
C GLY A 503 52.22 -4.80 -1.10
N ALA A 504 52.96 -5.91 -1.16
CA ALA A 504 52.56 -7.11 -1.92
C ALA A 504 51.29 -7.78 -1.38
N ASP A 505 50.94 -7.61 -0.11
CA ASP A 505 49.78 -8.25 0.53
C ASP A 505 48.49 -7.49 0.26
N ALA A 506 48.50 -6.16 0.26
CA ALA A 506 47.34 -5.35 -0.13
C ALA A 506 47.02 -5.53 -1.62
N GLY A 507 48.04 -5.58 -2.49
CA GLY A 507 47.88 -5.84 -3.91
C GLY A 507 47.40 -7.28 -4.23
N ARG A 508 47.79 -8.27 -3.45
CA ARG A 508 47.30 -9.66 -3.56
C ARG A 508 45.84 -9.77 -3.13
N LEU A 509 45.45 -9.11 -2.05
CA LEU A 509 44.08 -9.11 -1.57
C LEU A 509 43.14 -8.40 -2.57
N GLU A 510 43.54 -7.24 -3.09
CA GLU A 510 42.79 -6.54 -4.14
C GLU A 510 42.70 -7.35 -5.43
N GLY A 511 43.80 -8.05 -5.82
CA GLY A 511 43.79 -8.94 -6.98
C GLY A 511 42.89 -10.16 -6.83
N LEU A 512 42.85 -10.79 -5.65
CA LEU A 512 41.94 -11.90 -5.34
C LEU A 512 40.48 -11.42 -5.31
N LEU A 513 40.21 -10.28 -4.70
CA LEU A 513 38.88 -9.65 -4.71
C LEU A 513 38.46 -9.32 -6.15
N ALA A 514 39.37 -8.85 -7.00
CA ALA A 514 39.11 -8.58 -8.41
C ALA A 514 38.66 -9.82 -9.20
N VAL A 515 39.37 -10.94 -9.04
CA VAL A 515 38.99 -12.21 -9.69
C VAL A 515 37.68 -12.76 -9.19
N LEU A 516 37.42 -12.67 -7.87
CA LEU A 516 36.16 -13.07 -7.28
C LEU A 516 34.98 -12.19 -7.75
N GLU A 517 35.22 -10.88 -7.92
CA GLU A 517 34.21 -9.95 -8.47
C GLU A 517 33.89 -10.27 -9.91
N GLU A 518 34.87 -10.55 -10.75
CA GLU A 518 34.68 -10.91 -12.15
C GLU A 518 33.87 -12.21 -12.29
N GLN A 519 34.20 -13.22 -11.50
CA GLN A 519 33.46 -14.49 -11.48
C GLN A 519 32.01 -14.30 -10.96
N ARG A 520 31.82 -13.51 -9.90
CA ARG A 520 30.47 -13.20 -9.38
C ARG A 520 29.66 -12.31 -10.34
N ALA A 521 30.30 -11.34 -10.98
CA ALA A 521 29.62 -10.50 -12.00
C ALA A 521 29.15 -11.36 -13.18
N ALA A 522 29.95 -12.31 -13.62
CA ALA A 522 29.55 -13.27 -14.66
C ALA A 522 28.36 -14.14 -14.20
N LEU A 523 28.42 -14.70 -12.97
CA LEU A 523 27.35 -15.51 -12.39
C LEU A 523 26.07 -14.68 -12.17
N THR A 524 26.21 -13.42 -11.74
CA THR A 524 25.07 -12.52 -11.55
C THR A 524 24.41 -12.19 -12.88
N ALA A 525 25.19 -11.92 -13.92
CA ALA A 525 24.66 -11.68 -15.26
C ALA A 525 23.92 -12.91 -15.81
N GLU A 526 24.48 -14.11 -15.60
CA GLU A 526 23.85 -15.37 -16.00
C GLU A 526 22.54 -15.64 -15.21
N ARG A 527 22.56 -15.39 -13.91
CA ARG A 527 21.37 -15.48 -13.06
C ARG A 527 20.27 -14.49 -13.49
N ASP A 528 20.64 -13.24 -13.78
CA ASP A 528 19.69 -12.21 -14.21
C ASP A 528 19.12 -12.53 -15.60
N GLU A 529 19.93 -13.10 -16.49
CA GLU A 529 19.45 -13.57 -17.79
C GLU A 529 18.51 -14.79 -17.62
N ALA A 530 18.85 -15.73 -16.77
CA ALA A 530 17.99 -16.87 -16.45
C ALA A 530 16.66 -16.41 -15.83
N ARG A 531 16.72 -15.43 -14.92
CA ARG A 531 15.52 -14.84 -14.31
C ARG A 531 14.63 -14.14 -15.35
N ARG A 532 15.19 -13.33 -16.24
CA ARG A 532 14.43 -12.68 -17.33
C ARG A 532 13.73 -13.73 -18.21
N ARG A 533 14.46 -14.79 -18.60
CA ARG A 533 13.88 -15.89 -19.39
C ARG A 533 12.72 -16.59 -18.64
N THR A 534 12.85 -16.76 -17.32
CA THR A 534 11.80 -17.36 -16.50
C THR A 534 10.58 -16.43 -16.40
N GLU A 535 10.79 -15.14 -16.21
CA GLU A 535 9.72 -14.14 -16.18
C GLU A 535 9.00 -14.03 -17.54
N GLU A 536 9.76 -14.04 -18.65
CA GLU A 536 9.18 -14.05 -20.00
C GLU A 536 8.38 -15.32 -20.26
N ALA A 537 8.91 -16.49 -19.89
CA ALA A 537 8.22 -17.77 -20.01
C ALA A 537 6.94 -17.82 -19.15
N THR A 538 6.97 -17.23 -17.95
CA THR A 538 5.79 -17.13 -17.07
C THR A 538 4.72 -16.23 -17.69
N ARG A 539 5.09 -15.07 -18.22
CA ARG A 539 4.18 -14.15 -18.91
C ARG A 539 3.54 -14.82 -20.15
N GLU A 540 4.34 -15.54 -20.92
CA GLU A 540 3.86 -16.27 -22.10
C GLU A 540 2.91 -17.41 -21.69
N ALA A 541 3.24 -18.15 -20.63
CA ALA A 541 2.37 -19.19 -20.09
C ALA A 541 1.02 -18.63 -19.60
N ASP A 542 1.02 -17.50 -18.93
CA ASP A 542 -0.21 -16.84 -18.48
C ASP A 542 -1.03 -16.30 -19.65
N ARG A 543 -0.38 -15.79 -20.70
CA ARG A 543 -1.04 -15.37 -21.94
C ARG A 543 -1.72 -16.55 -22.61
N LEU A 544 -1.00 -17.67 -22.76
CA LEU A 544 -1.56 -18.91 -23.33
C LEU A 544 -2.71 -19.46 -22.49
N ARG A 545 -2.61 -19.44 -21.16
CA ARG A 545 -3.70 -19.84 -20.27
C ARG A 545 -4.96 -19.00 -20.48
N ARG A 546 -4.81 -17.67 -20.63
CA ARG A 546 -5.96 -16.80 -20.94
C ARG A 546 -6.58 -17.12 -22.30
N GLN A 547 -5.76 -17.32 -23.34
CA GLN A 547 -6.26 -17.71 -24.66
C GLN A 547 -7.00 -19.06 -24.63
N VAL A 548 -6.47 -20.05 -23.90
CA VAL A 548 -7.15 -21.35 -23.74
C VAL A 548 -8.47 -21.18 -22.99
N ALA A 549 -8.53 -20.35 -21.96
CA ALA A 549 -9.77 -20.07 -21.24
C ALA A 549 -10.82 -19.39 -22.13
N GLU A 550 -10.41 -18.40 -22.95
CA GLU A 550 -11.30 -17.74 -23.91
C GLU A 550 -11.83 -18.71 -24.98
N LEU A 551 -10.95 -19.57 -25.50
CA LEU A 551 -11.36 -20.58 -26.49
C LEU A 551 -12.35 -21.59 -25.90
N ARG A 552 -12.15 -22.04 -24.66
CA ARG A 552 -13.08 -22.94 -23.96
C ARG A 552 -14.44 -22.28 -23.69
N ALA A 553 -14.43 -21.01 -23.24
CA ALA A 553 -15.67 -20.27 -23.05
C ALA A 553 -16.46 -20.12 -24.36
N ARG A 554 -15.76 -19.87 -25.47
CA ARG A 554 -16.39 -19.78 -26.79
C ARG A 554 -16.88 -21.11 -27.30
N GLU A 555 -16.20 -22.21 -27.00
CA GLU A 555 -16.63 -23.56 -27.30
C GLU A 555 -17.90 -23.93 -26.52
N GLU A 556 -17.96 -23.60 -25.22
CA GLU A 556 -19.15 -23.81 -24.39
C GLU A 556 -20.36 -23.00 -24.90
N GLU A 557 -20.13 -21.73 -25.30
CA GLU A 557 -21.16 -20.88 -25.89
C GLU A 557 -21.72 -21.49 -27.20
N LEU A 558 -20.85 -21.92 -28.10
CA LEU A 558 -21.25 -22.59 -29.36
C LEU A 558 -21.99 -23.90 -29.12
N LEU A 559 -21.59 -24.68 -28.12
CA LEU A 559 -22.28 -25.90 -27.74
C LEU A 559 -23.67 -25.62 -27.15
N ALA A 560 -23.79 -24.57 -26.33
CA ALA A 560 -25.06 -24.13 -25.77
C ALA A 560 -26.02 -23.62 -26.87
N GLU A 561 -25.51 -22.80 -27.82
CA GLU A 561 -26.31 -22.39 -29.00
C GLU A 561 -26.75 -23.54 -29.87
N ALA A 562 -25.86 -24.53 -30.09
CA ALA A 562 -26.19 -25.71 -30.87
C ALA A 562 -27.23 -26.57 -30.17
N ALA A 563 -27.15 -26.73 -28.84
CA ALA A 563 -28.14 -27.44 -28.03
C ALA A 563 -29.52 -26.76 -28.07
N ALA A 564 -29.55 -25.45 -27.90
CA ALA A 564 -30.79 -24.67 -27.98
C ALA A 564 -31.47 -24.76 -29.34
N ARG A 565 -30.68 -24.68 -30.44
CA ARG A 565 -31.19 -24.90 -31.79
C ARG A 565 -31.70 -26.31 -32.03
N ALA A 566 -31.06 -27.32 -31.46
CA ALA A 566 -31.50 -28.69 -31.53
C ALA A 566 -32.82 -28.94 -30.78
N GLU A 567 -32.99 -28.33 -29.59
CA GLU A 567 -34.24 -28.36 -28.82
C GLU A 567 -35.40 -27.66 -29.57
N GLU A 568 -35.15 -26.51 -30.20
CA GLU A 568 -36.15 -25.81 -30.99
C GLU A 568 -36.62 -26.67 -32.19
N LEU A 569 -35.69 -27.24 -32.95
CA LEU A 569 -35.99 -28.15 -34.09
C LEU A 569 -36.72 -29.41 -33.63
N LEU A 570 -36.37 -29.96 -32.46
CA LEU A 570 -37.06 -31.11 -31.87
C LEU A 570 -38.50 -30.74 -31.47
N GLY A 571 -38.67 -29.54 -30.87
CA GLY A 571 -40.00 -29.00 -30.50
C GLY A 571 -40.90 -28.80 -31.72
N GLU A 572 -40.40 -28.22 -32.81
CA GLU A 572 -41.12 -28.04 -34.05
C GLU A 572 -41.51 -29.38 -34.69
N THR A 573 -40.54 -30.34 -34.70
CA THR A 573 -40.81 -31.70 -35.27
C THR A 573 -41.84 -32.47 -34.47
N LEU A 574 -41.82 -32.37 -33.14
CA LEU A 574 -42.81 -32.98 -32.26
C LEU A 574 -44.21 -32.36 -32.43
N GLN A 575 -44.29 -31.02 -32.62
CA GLN A 575 -45.53 -30.32 -32.90
C GLN A 575 -46.10 -30.74 -34.28
N GLN A 576 -45.27 -30.83 -35.31
CA GLN A 576 -45.66 -31.34 -36.64
C GLN A 576 -46.16 -32.78 -36.55
N ALA A 577 -45.43 -33.66 -35.87
CA ALA A 577 -45.84 -35.03 -35.65
C ALA A 577 -47.19 -35.17 -34.90
N ALA A 578 -47.41 -34.30 -33.89
CA ALA A 578 -48.70 -34.25 -33.16
C ALA A 578 -49.84 -33.75 -34.03
N ARG A 579 -49.60 -32.75 -34.92
CA ARG A 579 -50.61 -32.29 -35.91
C ARG A 579 -50.98 -33.39 -36.93
N LEU A 580 -49.98 -34.08 -37.46
CA LEU A 580 -50.18 -35.21 -38.40
C LEU A 580 -50.87 -36.39 -37.74
N LYS A 581 -50.56 -36.68 -36.48
CA LYS A 581 -51.26 -37.71 -35.69
C LYS A 581 -52.75 -37.39 -35.47
N ARG A 582 -53.09 -36.11 -35.24
CA ARG A 582 -54.50 -35.72 -35.14
C ARG A 582 -55.21 -35.73 -36.48
N ALA A 583 -54.55 -35.37 -37.58
CA ALA A 583 -55.12 -35.43 -38.92
C ALA A 583 -55.34 -36.92 -39.42
N ALA A 584 -54.48 -37.84 -39.00
CA ALA A 584 -54.62 -39.28 -39.30
C ALA A 584 -55.82 -39.96 -38.60
N THR A 585 -56.44 -39.30 -37.61
CA THR A 585 -57.63 -39.85 -36.90
C THR A 585 -58.95 -39.29 -37.41
N SER A 586 -58.96 -38.37 -38.40
CA SER A 586 -60.18 -37.65 -38.74
C SER A 586 -60.89 -37.92 -40.08
N ARG A 587 -60.38 -38.59 -41.12
CA ARG A 587 -61.09 -39.10 -42.31
C ARG A 587 -60.20 -40.02 -43.15
N PRO A 588 -60.77 -41.03 -43.93
CA PRO A 588 -59.97 -42.07 -44.65
C PRO A 588 -58.99 -41.55 -45.70
N GLU A 589 -59.31 -40.45 -46.39
CA GLU A 589 -58.46 -39.89 -47.45
C GLU A 589 -57.31 -39.04 -46.92
N GLN A 590 -57.46 -38.51 -45.73
CA GLN A 590 -56.37 -37.72 -45.04
C GLN A 590 -55.39 -38.65 -44.29
N ARG A 591 -55.85 -39.85 -43.97
CA ARG A 591 -55.06 -40.86 -43.23
C ARG A 591 -53.84 -41.37 -43.97
N SER A 592 -53.99 -41.63 -45.29
CA SER A 592 -52.90 -42.11 -46.12
C SER A 592 -51.79 -41.08 -46.31
N ARG A 593 -52.14 -39.82 -46.57
CA ARG A 593 -51.18 -38.71 -46.67
C ARG A 593 -50.45 -38.42 -45.35
N ALA A 594 -51.19 -38.37 -44.25
CA ALA A 594 -50.59 -38.12 -42.93
C ALA A 594 -49.67 -39.31 -42.49
N LEU A 595 -49.92 -40.55 -42.92
CA LEU A 595 -49.06 -41.70 -42.66
C LEU A 595 -47.76 -41.65 -43.48
N GLU A 596 -47.86 -41.23 -44.74
CA GLU A 596 -46.67 -41.05 -45.61
C GLU A 596 -45.78 -39.94 -45.09
N GLU A 597 -46.31 -38.75 -44.72
CA GLU A 597 -45.57 -37.63 -44.12
C GLU A 597 -44.95 -38.00 -42.77
N LEU A 598 -45.63 -38.81 -41.92
CA LEU A 598 -45.07 -39.33 -40.67
C LEU A 598 -43.93 -40.30 -40.91
N GLN A 599 -43.99 -41.12 -41.98
CA GLN A 599 -42.87 -42.01 -42.34
C GLN A 599 -41.66 -41.20 -42.88
N GLU A 600 -41.91 -40.16 -43.65
CA GLU A 600 -40.83 -39.26 -44.12
C GLU A 600 -40.17 -38.49 -42.96
N LEU A 601 -40.93 -37.93 -42.03
CA LEU A 601 -40.40 -37.29 -40.82
C LEU A 601 -39.56 -38.26 -39.97
N ARG A 602 -40.02 -39.51 -39.84
CA ARG A 602 -39.29 -40.55 -39.12
C ARG A 602 -37.98 -40.98 -39.84
N ARG A 603 -37.96 -40.93 -41.18
CA ARG A 603 -36.76 -41.16 -41.99
C ARG A 603 -35.80 -39.98 -41.92
N ALA A 604 -36.30 -38.73 -41.87
CA ALA A 604 -35.49 -37.49 -41.69
C ALA A 604 -34.86 -37.46 -40.31
N ALA A 605 -35.62 -37.73 -39.23
CA ALA A 605 -35.10 -37.79 -37.85
C ALA A 605 -34.02 -38.85 -37.68
N ARG A 606 -34.21 -40.07 -38.29
CA ARG A 606 -33.16 -41.10 -38.28
C ARG A 606 -31.90 -40.69 -39.06
N ARG A 607 -32.03 -39.94 -40.14
CA ARG A 607 -30.88 -39.39 -40.90
C ARG A 607 -30.14 -38.31 -40.10
N ALA A 608 -30.85 -37.43 -39.36
CA ALA A 608 -30.26 -36.44 -38.50
C ALA A 608 -29.52 -37.07 -37.30
N ALA A 609 -30.13 -38.07 -36.63
CA ALA A 609 -29.47 -38.80 -35.54
C ALA A 609 -28.19 -39.53 -36.00
N ARG A 610 -28.18 -40.15 -37.18
CA ARG A 610 -26.95 -40.77 -37.73
C ARG A 610 -25.87 -39.75 -38.13
N ARG A 611 -26.25 -38.51 -38.49
CA ARG A 611 -25.27 -37.42 -38.74
C ARG A 611 -24.68 -36.90 -37.44
N ALA A 612 -25.45 -36.82 -36.37
CA ALA A 612 -24.96 -36.46 -35.04
C ALA A 612 -23.99 -37.50 -34.47
N GLU A 613 -24.35 -38.80 -34.54
CA GLU A 613 -23.45 -39.91 -34.16
C GLU A 613 -22.18 -40.01 -35.03
N GLY A 614 -22.26 -39.63 -36.31
CA GLY A 614 -21.10 -39.58 -37.20
C GLY A 614 -20.19 -38.37 -36.93
N GLY A 615 -20.74 -37.27 -36.37
CA GLY A 615 -19.99 -36.09 -35.89
C GLY A 615 -19.19 -36.41 -34.64
N GLU A 616 -19.79 -37.06 -33.65
CA GLU A 616 -19.09 -37.47 -32.42
C GLU A 616 -17.96 -38.46 -32.69
N ARG A 617 -18.15 -39.41 -33.64
CA ARG A 617 -17.06 -40.30 -34.04
C ARG A 617 -15.93 -39.62 -34.84
N ARG A 618 -16.18 -38.50 -35.48
CA ARG A 618 -15.15 -37.74 -36.20
C ARG A 618 -14.40 -36.78 -35.30
N ALA A 619 -14.99 -36.31 -34.21
CA ALA A 619 -14.33 -35.47 -33.17
C ALA A 619 -13.44 -36.32 -32.23
N ALA A 620 -13.75 -37.63 -32.08
CA ALA A 620 -12.96 -38.54 -31.24
C ALA A 620 -11.75 -39.21 -31.95
N ALA A 621 -11.45 -38.83 -33.19
CA ALA A 621 -10.42 -39.50 -33.97
C ALA A 621 -9.47 -38.51 -34.65
N VAL A 622 -8.65 -37.83 -33.91
CA VAL A 622 -7.26 -37.46 -34.25
C VAL A 622 -6.53 -37.08 -32.96
N GLU A 623 -6.25 -38.03 -32.10
CA GLU A 623 -5.12 -37.88 -31.18
C GLU A 623 -3.85 -38.28 -31.94
N ASP A 624 -2.87 -37.39 -31.97
CA ASP A 624 -1.55 -37.67 -32.55
C ASP A 624 -0.93 -38.88 -31.80
N PRO A 625 -0.65 -40.00 -32.50
CA PRO A 625 -0.10 -41.19 -31.86
C PRO A 625 1.30 -40.98 -31.27
N PHE A 626 1.95 -39.83 -31.56
CA PHE A 626 3.28 -39.50 -31.11
C PHE A 626 3.31 -38.27 -30.14
N ARG A 627 2.19 -37.92 -29.54
CA ARG A 627 2.12 -36.83 -28.55
C ARG A 627 3.09 -37.07 -27.38
N PRO A 628 3.64 -36.02 -26.75
CA PRO A 628 4.42 -36.16 -25.52
C PRO A 628 3.66 -36.94 -24.45
N GLY A 629 4.27 -37.97 -23.89
CA GLY A 629 3.65 -38.89 -22.94
C GLY A 629 3.06 -40.16 -23.58
N ALA A 630 2.97 -40.26 -24.91
CA ALA A 630 2.52 -41.49 -25.58
C ALA A 630 3.58 -42.60 -25.43
N THR A 631 3.10 -43.83 -25.21
CA THR A 631 3.99 -45.00 -25.18
C THR A 631 4.25 -45.48 -26.59
N VAL A 632 5.50 -45.66 -26.93
CA VAL A 632 5.95 -46.11 -28.25
C VAL A 632 6.95 -47.24 -28.10
N GLU A 633 6.94 -48.17 -29.08
CA GLU A 633 7.93 -49.23 -29.20
C GLU A 633 9.04 -48.75 -30.16
N VAL A 634 10.30 -48.86 -29.72
CA VAL A 634 11.46 -48.54 -30.53
C VAL A 634 12.17 -49.87 -30.92
N PRO A 635 11.86 -50.42 -32.09
CA PRO A 635 12.34 -51.74 -32.49
C PRO A 635 13.88 -51.84 -32.54
N ALA A 636 14.55 -50.75 -32.86
CA ALA A 636 16.05 -50.68 -32.91
C ALA A 636 16.70 -50.96 -31.55
N TYR A 637 15.99 -50.77 -30.46
CA TYR A 637 16.46 -51.02 -29.09
C TYR A 637 15.72 -52.14 -28.39
N GLY A 638 14.69 -52.74 -29.07
CA GLY A 638 13.85 -53.81 -28.51
C GLY A 638 13.13 -53.38 -27.22
N ALA A 639 12.89 -52.09 -27.03
CA ALA A 639 12.39 -51.53 -25.79
C ALA A 639 11.21 -50.58 -26.02
N ARG A 640 10.37 -50.44 -24.97
CA ARG A 640 9.26 -49.47 -24.94
C ARG A 640 9.69 -48.24 -24.20
N GLY A 641 9.26 -47.07 -24.68
CA GLY A 641 9.55 -45.79 -24.06
C GLY A 641 8.40 -44.80 -24.18
N GLN A 642 8.48 -43.72 -23.46
CA GLN A 642 7.54 -42.60 -23.57
C GLN A 642 8.14 -41.48 -24.44
N VAL A 643 7.33 -40.95 -25.33
CA VAL A 643 7.70 -39.76 -26.11
C VAL A 643 7.82 -38.57 -25.16
N VAL A 644 9.01 -38.00 -25.08
CA VAL A 644 9.29 -36.80 -24.27
C VAL A 644 9.03 -35.54 -25.08
N GLU A 645 9.46 -35.55 -26.37
CA GLU A 645 9.36 -34.40 -27.25
C GLU A 645 9.24 -34.87 -28.70
N ASP A 646 8.36 -34.24 -29.46
CA ASP A 646 8.25 -34.39 -30.89
C ASP A 646 9.04 -33.28 -31.60
N ARG A 647 10.08 -33.63 -32.35
CA ARG A 647 10.97 -32.74 -33.08
C ARG A 647 10.75 -32.70 -34.58
N GLY A 648 9.55 -33.02 -35.00
CA GLY A 648 9.16 -33.08 -36.43
C GLY A 648 9.49 -34.43 -37.05
N ASP A 649 10.67 -34.62 -37.65
CA ASP A 649 11.05 -35.90 -38.26
C ASP A 649 11.66 -36.91 -37.30
N ALA A 650 11.95 -36.52 -36.04
CA ALA A 650 12.51 -37.34 -34.98
C ALA A 650 11.71 -37.19 -33.68
N LEU A 651 11.66 -38.23 -32.84
CA LEU A 651 11.09 -38.25 -31.51
C LEU A 651 12.18 -38.41 -30.48
N LEU A 652 12.16 -37.59 -29.42
CA LEU A 652 12.95 -37.83 -28.23
C LEU A 652 12.15 -38.81 -27.34
N VAL A 653 12.61 -40.05 -27.25
CA VAL A 653 11.92 -41.13 -26.51
C VAL A 653 12.74 -41.48 -25.28
N GLN A 654 12.14 -41.54 -24.13
CA GLN A 654 12.73 -42.00 -22.88
C GLN A 654 12.59 -43.51 -22.76
N LEU A 655 13.72 -44.21 -22.88
CA LEU A 655 13.83 -45.67 -22.69
C LEU A 655 14.46 -45.94 -21.32
N GLY A 656 13.63 -46.10 -20.27
CA GLY A 656 14.11 -46.21 -18.88
C GLY A 656 14.79 -44.93 -18.40
N LEU A 657 16.08 -44.95 -18.08
CA LEU A 657 16.84 -43.80 -17.62
C LEU A 657 17.55 -43.03 -18.75
N VAL A 658 17.46 -43.49 -19.99
CA VAL A 658 18.16 -42.89 -21.13
C VAL A 658 17.17 -42.26 -22.10
N LYS A 659 17.46 -41.04 -22.52
CA LYS A 659 16.72 -40.37 -23.59
C LYS A 659 17.43 -40.58 -24.91
N VAL A 660 16.72 -41.12 -25.91
CA VAL A 660 17.26 -41.43 -27.23
C VAL A 660 16.44 -40.69 -28.27
N GLU A 661 17.13 -40.07 -29.20
CA GLU A 661 16.50 -39.46 -30.37
C GLU A 661 16.36 -40.51 -31.48
N VAL A 662 15.14 -40.75 -31.93
CA VAL A 662 14.82 -41.78 -32.91
C VAL A 662 13.94 -41.18 -34.01
N ALA A 663 14.24 -41.50 -35.28
CA ALA A 663 13.42 -41.01 -36.38
C ALA A 663 11.99 -41.55 -36.25
N LYS A 664 10.97 -40.73 -36.51
CA LYS A 664 9.53 -41.10 -36.42
C LYS A 664 9.16 -42.38 -37.19
N ARG A 665 9.83 -42.60 -38.33
CA ARG A 665 9.63 -43.80 -39.16
C ARG A 665 10.12 -45.09 -38.51
N ASP A 666 11.00 -45.01 -37.53
CA ASP A 666 11.62 -46.15 -36.85
C ASP A 666 10.96 -46.43 -35.48
N VAL A 667 9.85 -45.72 -35.19
CA VAL A 667 9.09 -45.85 -33.95
C VAL A 667 7.67 -46.35 -34.27
N ARG A 668 7.18 -47.32 -33.51
CA ARG A 668 5.82 -47.83 -33.64
C ARG A 668 4.94 -47.34 -32.50
N PRO A 669 3.77 -46.71 -32.79
CA PRO A 669 2.83 -46.37 -31.74
C PRO A 669 2.19 -47.66 -31.19
N GLU A 670 2.09 -47.79 -29.87
CA GLU A 670 1.40 -48.93 -29.25
C GLU A 670 -0.12 -48.69 -29.32
N ALA A 671 -0.84 -49.59 -29.99
CA ALA A 671 -2.30 -49.52 -30.07
C ALA A 671 -2.90 -49.83 -28.70
N GLU A 672 -3.58 -48.87 -28.07
CA GLU A 672 -4.33 -49.07 -26.84
C GLU A 672 -5.40 -50.14 -27.02
N GLN A 673 -5.30 -51.24 -26.26
CA GLN A 673 -6.41 -52.17 -26.13
C GLN A 673 -7.48 -51.55 -25.21
N PRO A 674 -8.78 -51.62 -25.58
CA PRO A 674 -9.83 -51.04 -24.75
C PRO A 674 -9.97 -51.82 -23.44
N ALA A 675 -9.75 -51.13 -22.33
CA ALA A 675 -9.96 -51.63 -20.99
C ALA A 675 -11.46 -51.92 -20.73
N PRO A 676 -11.80 -52.99 -20.00
CA PRO A 676 -13.18 -53.34 -19.72
C PRO A 676 -13.86 -52.34 -18.81
N ALA A 677 -15.11 -51.99 -19.13
CA ALA A 677 -15.94 -51.01 -18.44
C ALA A 677 -16.05 -51.28 -16.93
N ARG A 678 -15.51 -50.40 -16.09
CA ARG A 678 -15.76 -50.39 -14.65
C ARG A 678 -16.97 -49.52 -14.31
N ARG A 679 -17.88 -50.09 -13.52
CA ARG A 679 -19.03 -49.44 -12.90
C ARG A 679 -18.59 -48.23 -12.05
N ARG A 680 -19.33 -47.14 -12.17
CA ARG A 680 -19.18 -45.96 -11.33
C ARG A 680 -19.69 -46.25 -9.92
N GLU A 681 -18.86 -46.02 -8.92
CA GLU A 681 -19.22 -45.76 -7.52
C GLU A 681 -18.69 -44.35 -7.08
N PRO A 682 -19.24 -43.75 -6.04
CA PRO A 682 -19.25 -42.28 -5.89
C PRO A 682 -17.93 -41.67 -5.36
N VAL A 683 -17.74 -40.45 -5.76
CA VAL A 683 -16.57 -39.57 -5.49
C VAL A 683 -16.36 -39.37 -4.00
N ALA A 684 -15.17 -39.70 -3.48
CA ALA A 684 -14.58 -39.20 -2.25
C ALA A 684 -13.20 -38.59 -2.53
N ALA A 685 -12.96 -37.46 -1.89
CA ALA A 685 -11.75 -36.66 -1.70
C ALA A 685 -10.46 -37.03 -2.47
N GLY A 686 -9.79 -35.99 -2.98
CA GLY A 686 -8.62 -36.05 -3.87
C GLY A 686 -7.37 -36.75 -3.32
N PRO A 687 -6.46 -37.17 -4.20
CA PRO A 687 -5.32 -38.00 -3.82
C PRO A 687 -4.20 -37.16 -3.16
N VAL A 688 -3.85 -37.58 -1.96
CA VAL A 688 -2.55 -37.21 -1.34
C VAL A 688 -1.47 -37.98 -2.12
N SER A 689 -0.55 -37.29 -2.78
CA SER A 689 0.59 -37.92 -3.45
C SER A 689 1.63 -38.33 -2.39
N PHE A 690 1.77 -39.65 -2.15
CA PHE A 690 2.81 -40.19 -1.27
C PHE A 690 4.08 -40.44 -2.10
N GLU A 691 5.20 -39.82 -1.69
CA GLU A 691 6.53 -40.08 -2.26
C GLU A 691 7.02 -41.46 -1.79
N ARG A 692 7.29 -42.37 -2.74
CA ARG A 692 7.71 -43.75 -2.43
C ARG A 692 9.18 -43.89 -2.10
N GLU A 693 9.92 -42.79 -1.94
CA GLU A 693 11.35 -42.78 -1.64
C GLU A 693 11.63 -41.79 -0.50
N LEU A 694 12.37 -42.24 0.51
CA LEU A 694 12.86 -41.45 1.61
C LEU A 694 14.36 -41.31 1.52
N ASP A 695 14.90 -40.10 1.48
CA ASP A 695 16.35 -39.82 1.49
C ASP A 695 16.79 -39.38 2.89
N VAL A 696 17.65 -40.19 3.49
CA VAL A 696 18.23 -39.94 4.83
C VAL A 696 19.76 -39.77 4.80
N ARG A 697 20.32 -39.44 3.65
CA ARG A 697 21.76 -39.18 3.51
C ARG A 697 22.18 -37.94 4.31
N GLY A 698 23.23 -38.06 5.10
CA GLY A 698 23.74 -36.98 5.92
C GLY A 698 23.03 -36.74 7.25
N ALA A 699 21.92 -37.44 7.53
CA ALA A 699 21.23 -37.38 8.80
C ALA A 699 21.99 -38.14 9.90
N ARG A 700 21.80 -37.76 11.17
CA ARG A 700 22.27 -38.51 12.32
C ARG A 700 21.45 -39.80 12.47
N VAL A 701 22.07 -40.83 13.03
CA VAL A 701 21.44 -42.15 13.13
C VAL A 701 20.07 -42.10 13.81
N GLU A 702 19.94 -41.33 14.88
CA GLU A 702 18.67 -41.20 15.64
C GLU A 702 17.58 -40.53 14.83
N GLU A 703 17.90 -39.42 14.12
CA GLU A 703 16.99 -38.69 13.25
C GLU A 703 16.56 -39.53 12.03
N ALA A 704 17.50 -40.28 11.46
CA ALA A 704 17.21 -41.18 10.33
C ALA A 704 16.26 -42.31 10.74
N LEU A 705 16.40 -42.87 11.94
CA LEU A 705 15.52 -43.94 12.43
C LEU A 705 14.10 -43.43 12.72
N GLU A 706 13.97 -42.21 13.25
CA GLU A 706 12.68 -41.56 13.45
C GLU A 706 11.96 -41.33 12.12
N ALA A 707 12.64 -40.71 11.15
CA ALA A 707 12.11 -40.51 9.80
C ALA A 707 11.69 -41.80 9.09
N VAL A 708 12.46 -42.88 9.26
CA VAL A 708 12.14 -44.19 8.71
C VAL A 708 10.90 -44.79 9.36
N ARG A 709 10.70 -44.67 10.68
CA ARG A 709 9.49 -45.15 11.36
C ARG A 709 8.25 -44.44 10.85
N ASP A 710 8.30 -43.11 10.78
CA ASP A 710 7.17 -42.28 10.32
C ASP A 710 6.83 -42.60 8.86
N PHE A 711 7.81 -42.68 8.00
CA PHE A 711 7.64 -43.01 6.60
C PHE A 711 7.00 -44.39 6.37
N ILE A 712 7.43 -45.40 7.13
CA ILE A 712 6.83 -46.76 7.07
C ILE A 712 5.42 -46.79 7.62
N ALA A 713 5.12 -46.05 8.67
CA ALA A 713 3.77 -45.94 9.23
C ALA A 713 2.81 -45.26 8.24
N GLU A 714 3.26 -44.19 7.59
CA GLU A 714 2.49 -43.49 6.56
C GLU A 714 2.29 -44.34 5.31
N ALA A 715 3.34 -45.00 4.82
CA ALA A 715 3.23 -45.96 3.68
C ALA A 715 2.25 -47.09 3.97
N GLN A 716 2.22 -47.61 5.20
CA GLN A 716 1.28 -48.65 5.61
C GLN A 716 -0.17 -48.14 5.68
N ALA A 717 -0.36 -46.90 6.23
CA ALA A 717 -1.70 -46.28 6.28
C ALA A 717 -2.27 -46.04 4.87
N LEU A 718 -1.40 -45.75 3.89
CA LEU A 718 -1.76 -45.54 2.50
C LEU A 718 -1.74 -46.83 1.65
N LYS A 719 -1.51 -47.99 2.29
CA LYS A 719 -1.46 -49.33 1.63
C LYS A 719 -0.44 -49.39 0.47
N VAL A 720 0.70 -48.77 0.62
CA VAL A 720 1.81 -48.81 -0.32
C VAL A 720 2.56 -50.11 -0.11
N GLU A 721 2.67 -50.93 -1.16
CA GLU A 721 3.30 -52.26 -1.07
C GLU A 721 4.82 -52.22 -1.03
N LYS A 722 5.44 -51.16 -1.61
CA LYS A 722 6.90 -51.09 -1.76
C LYS A 722 7.40 -49.68 -1.68
N VAL A 723 8.43 -49.45 -0.83
CA VAL A 723 9.10 -48.16 -0.63
C VAL A 723 10.62 -48.28 -0.67
N ARG A 724 11.31 -47.17 -0.85
CA ARG A 724 12.78 -47.09 -0.97
C ARG A 724 13.35 -46.13 0.10
N ILE A 725 14.45 -46.50 0.71
CA ILE A 725 15.17 -45.70 1.68
C ILE A 725 16.61 -45.52 1.20
N VAL A 726 16.98 -44.27 0.91
CA VAL A 726 18.31 -43.88 0.40
C VAL A 726 19.15 -43.41 1.59
N HIS A 727 20.15 -44.20 1.98
CA HIS A 727 21.06 -43.92 3.09
C HIS A 727 22.52 -43.68 2.69
N GLY A 728 22.80 -43.84 1.39
CA GLY A 728 24.14 -43.63 0.85
C GLY A 728 25.14 -44.78 1.09
N LYS A 729 26.31 -44.66 0.46
CA LYS A 729 27.39 -45.68 0.51
C LYS A 729 28.51 -45.39 1.53
N GLY A 730 28.29 -44.44 2.49
CA GLY A 730 29.31 -44.01 3.48
C GLY A 730 29.88 -45.13 4.35
N THR A 731 30.10 -44.87 5.64
CA THR A 731 30.66 -45.85 6.60
C THR A 731 29.79 -47.09 6.85
N GLY A 732 28.58 -47.13 6.33
CA GLY A 732 27.60 -48.21 6.54
C GLY A 732 26.81 -48.12 7.85
N ALA A 733 27.09 -47.18 8.73
CA ALA A 733 26.44 -47.05 10.04
C ALA A 733 24.90 -46.84 9.90
N LEU A 734 24.47 -45.92 9.00
CA LEU A 734 23.02 -45.67 8.72
C LEU A 734 22.35 -46.91 8.13
N ARG A 735 23.00 -47.59 7.21
CA ARG A 735 22.48 -48.85 6.61
C ARG A 735 22.23 -49.91 7.65
N GLU A 736 23.20 -50.13 8.56
CA GLU A 736 23.14 -51.15 9.60
C GLU A 736 22.03 -50.82 10.62
N ALA A 737 21.94 -49.56 11.07
CA ALA A 737 20.93 -49.08 11.97
C ALA A 737 19.51 -49.19 11.37
N ILE A 738 19.31 -48.77 10.13
CA ILE A 738 18.03 -48.86 9.41
C ILE A 738 17.61 -50.33 9.24
N ARG A 739 18.53 -51.21 8.87
CA ARG A 739 18.25 -52.64 8.75
C ARG A 739 17.85 -53.32 10.07
N GLN A 740 18.45 -52.88 11.17
CA GLN A 740 18.10 -53.37 12.49
C GLN A 740 16.70 -52.92 12.91
N GLU A 741 16.34 -51.68 12.61
CA GLU A 741 14.99 -51.12 12.83
C GLU A 741 13.93 -51.86 11.98
N LEU A 742 14.23 -52.04 10.69
CA LEU A 742 13.31 -52.78 9.77
C LEU A 742 13.08 -54.23 10.18
N LYS A 743 14.06 -54.91 10.76
CA LYS A 743 13.90 -56.28 11.31
C LYS A 743 12.93 -56.33 12.49
N GLY A 744 12.87 -55.25 13.28
CA GLY A 744 11.97 -55.14 14.45
C GLY A 744 10.53 -54.74 14.09
N SER A 745 10.32 -54.19 12.90
CA SER A 745 9.03 -53.64 12.49
C SER A 745 8.04 -54.69 11.99
N ARG A 746 6.84 -54.77 12.63
CA ARG A 746 5.73 -55.66 12.22
C ARG A 746 5.14 -55.25 10.86
N ALA A 747 5.34 -54.06 10.37
CA ALA A 747 4.85 -53.52 9.12
C ALA A 747 5.65 -54.03 7.92
N VAL A 748 6.88 -54.48 8.13
CA VAL A 748 7.80 -54.90 7.07
C VAL A 748 7.64 -56.39 6.77
N ARG A 749 7.48 -56.73 5.51
CA ARG A 749 7.45 -58.09 5.01
C ARG A 749 8.84 -58.62 4.67
N SER A 750 9.57 -57.85 3.87
CA SER A 750 10.95 -58.12 3.47
C SER A 750 11.70 -56.82 3.15
N PHE A 751 13.02 -56.87 3.20
CA PHE A 751 13.84 -55.78 2.70
C PHE A 751 15.17 -56.32 2.11
N ALA A 752 15.67 -55.65 1.09
CA ALA A 752 16.88 -56.01 0.37
C ALA A 752 17.66 -54.76 -0.11
N ASP A 753 18.92 -54.90 -0.45
CA ASP A 753 19.63 -53.86 -1.18
C ASP A 753 19.00 -53.69 -2.58
N ALA A 754 18.98 -52.44 -3.06
CA ALA A 754 18.59 -52.18 -4.43
C ALA A 754 19.55 -52.79 -5.42
N VAL A 755 19.08 -53.07 -6.63
CA VAL A 755 19.96 -53.56 -7.72
C VAL A 755 21.05 -52.53 -8.02
N PRO A 756 22.24 -52.97 -8.51
CA PRO A 756 23.40 -52.11 -8.68
C PRO A 756 23.13 -50.80 -9.44
N TYR A 757 22.26 -50.82 -10.44
CA TYR A 757 21.89 -49.65 -11.24
C TYR A 757 20.84 -48.74 -10.59
N GLU A 758 20.22 -49.19 -9.49
CA GLU A 758 19.26 -48.37 -8.68
C GLU A 758 19.86 -47.85 -7.36
N GLY A 759 21.16 -47.86 -7.22
CA GLY A 759 21.87 -47.36 -6.03
C GLY A 759 22.60 -48.44 -5.24
N GLY A 760 22.34 -49.74 -5.48
CA GLY A 760 23.00 -50.86 -4.86
C GLY A 760 22.98 -50.82 -3.35
N HIS A 761 24.14 -51.01 -2.71
CA HIS A 761 24.27 -50.99 -1.24
C HIS A 761 24.02 -49.62 -0.57
N GLY A 762 23.74 -48.57 -1.34
CA GLY A 762 23.36 -47.23 -0.81
C GLY A 762 21.86 -47.02 -0.65
N VAL A 763 21.05 -47.99 -1.10
CA VAL A 763 19.58 -47.88 -1.03
C VAL A 763 19.01 -49.23 -0.51
N THR A 764 18.11 -49.16 0.43
CA THR A 764 17.35 -50.32 0.95
C THR A 764 15.91 -50.24 0.43
N VAL A 765 15.50 -51.31 -0.27
CA VAL A 765 14.14 -51.47 -0.76
C VAL A 765 13.36 -52.27 0.28
N VAL A 766 12.19 -51.78 0.67
CA VAL A 766 11.37 -52.36 1.73
C VAL A 766 10.01 -52.73 1.15
N GLU A 767 9.59 -54.00 1.34
CA GLU A 767 8.26 -54.46 1.05
C GLU A 767 7.43 -54.51 2.33
N LEU A 768 6.27 -53.87 2.28
CA LEU A 768 5.37 -53.75 3.44
C LEU A 768 4.32 -54.85 3.44
N ARG A 769 3.80 -55.15 4.59
CA ARG A 769 2.66 -56.07 4.73
C ARG A 769 1.37 -55.28 4.44
N ALA A 770 0.55 -55.74 3.52
CA ALA A 770 -0.74 -55.17 3.16
C ALA A 770 -1.72 -55.12 4.35
#